data_767d965e5af9c1145312bacc05099b8b
#
_entry.id   767d965e5af9c1145312bacc05099b8b
#
_cell.length_a   1.000
_cell.length_b   1.000
_cell.length_c   1.000
_cell.angle_alpha   90.00
_cell.angle_beta   90.00
_cell.angle_gamma   90.00
#
_symmetry.space_group_name_H-M   'P 1'
#
loop_
_entity.id
_entity.type
_entity.pdbx_description
1 polymer ?
#
loop_
_entity_poly.entity_id
_entity_poly.type
_entity_poly.pdbx_seq_one_letter_code
_entity_poly.pdbx_strand_id
1 'polypeptide(L)'
;LISDGTLVASNVEALGSGDVTDNATLEMNTGGDFANNIGGTGSVVKSGDKTLTLSGANSYTGGTTISGGTLVANNVEALGTGDVTNNATLELNTGGTFDNAISGSGQVVKSGDETLTLSGNNTYRGATTISGGTLIATHVNALGTGAIDNRASLLLDASGQFTVTDLTTESGGNTEIGAGSTLQATTLTQKSDSTLTINLDSNTADPVIHAASQVSLAGTLDITGVGDVLDSDPASTDDLDTFTLIASDKTIAGDFEKLTVAGMDADLADFITVDGRIDDTGKQYELTTALTWYADRDDAVTDAHGTFNLTNADGSFAVNTVLENVDATLDPASATGWDGTSLIKQGAGTLILNAENTYTGGTTISGGTLVATNVEALGSGDVTDDATLELNTGGTFDNAISGSGQVVKSGDKMLTLSGANSYSGGTLISDGTLVASNVESLGTGDVTNNATLELNTGGTFDNAIGGSGNVVKSGADTLTLSGSNSYTGGTTISGGTLVASNVEALGTGDVTNNAVLELNTGGDFDNAISGSGQVEKSGDGTLTLSGSNTYTGGTTINDGTLIATSVEALGTGDVTDNATLALNTGGDFINNIGGTGRVEKSGDETLTLSGSNTYTGGTLISGGTLVATNVEALGTGDVTDNAVLELNTGGDFINNIGGTGRVEKSGDDTLTLSGTNSYTGGTTISGGTLVATNVDALGTGDVTNNATLELNTGGDFDNAISGSGQVVKSGDETLTLSGSNTYTGGTLISGGTLVATNVEALGTGDVTDNATLALNTGG
;
A
#
# COMPACT_ATOMS: atom_id res chain seq x y z
N LEU A 1 13.70 -27.64 -35.14
CA LEU A 1 14.69 -28.26 -34.27
C LEU A 1 15.99 -28.51 -35.06
N ILE A 2 17.09 -27.99 -34.55
CA ILE A 2 18.46 -28.26 -35.03
C ILE A 2 19.14 -29.11 -33.94
N SER A 3 19.41 -30.38 -34.21
CA SER A 3 19.88 -31.32 -33.18
C SER A 3 21.36 -31.69 -33.32
N ASP A 4 21.97 -31.45 -34.48
CA ASP A 4 23.39 -31.74 -34.74
C ASP A 4 23.87 -31.01 -36.01
N GLY A 5 25.17 -30.70 -36.09
CA GLY A 5 25.79 -30.03 -37.23
C GLY A 5 25.46 -28.55 -37.36
N THR A 6 25.50 -28.02 -38.57
CA THR A 6 25.22 -26.62 -38.86
C THR A 6 24.08 -26.49 -39.86
N LEU A 7 23.05 -25.71 -39.49
CA LEU A 7 21.99 -25.29 -40.40
C LEU A 7 22.26 -23.85 -40.87
N VAL A 8 22.41 -23.67 -42.21
CA VAL A 8 22.64 -22.35 -42.80
C VAL A 8 21.33 -21.77 -43.33
N ALA A 9 20.89 -20.68 -42.77
CA ALA A 9 19.76 -19.90 -43.26
C ALA A 9 20.23 -18.78 -44.17
N SER A 10 19.87 -18.84 -45.46
CA SER A 10 20.26 -17.88 -46.49
C SER A 10 19.25 -16.76 -46.75
N ASN A 11 18.09 -16.77 -46.07
CA ASN A 11 17.14 -15.68 -45.97
C ASN A 11 16.39 -15.76 -44.62
N VAL A 12 15.77 -14.67 -44.19
CA VAL A 12 15.11 -14.59 -42.87
C VAL A 12 13.85 -15.47 -42.76
N GLU A 13 13.25 -15.84 -43.87
CA GLU A 13 12.07 -16.71 -43.92
C GLU A 13 12.43 -18.21 -44.04
N ALA A 14 13.71 -18.56 -44.12
CA ALA A 14 14.19 -19.94 -44.38
C ALA A 14 13.69 -20.93 -43.29
N LEU A 15 13.43 -20.49 -42.09
CA LEU A 15 13.00 -21.32 -40.96
C LEU A 15 11.47 -21.24 -40.67
N GLY A 16 10.74 -20.54 -41.56
CA GLY A 16 9.29 -20.30 -41.34
C GLY A 16 9.06 -19.30 -40.23
N SER A 17 7.82 -19.26 -39.70
CA SER A 17 7.38 -18.28 -38.71
C SER A 17 7.27 -18.82 -37.27
N GLY A 18 7.67 -20.06 -37.03
CA GLY A 18 7.62 -20.67 -35.69
C GLY A 18 8.93 -20.52 -34.92
N ASP A 19 8.89 -20.79 -33.63
CA ASP A 19 10.08 -20.79 -32.78
C ASP A 19 11.10 -21.84 -33.22
N VAL A 20 12.39 -21.51 -33.04
CA VAL A 20 13.52 -22.37 -33.40
C VAL A 20 14.11 -22.99 -32.14
N THR A 21 14.19 -24.30 -32.06
CA THR A 21 15.00 -25.00 -31.07
C THR A 21 16.34 -25.33 -31.67
N ASP A 22 17.40 -24.64 -31.25
CA ASP A 22 18.77 -24.87 -31.68
C ASP A 22 19.59 -25.56 -30.57
N ASN A 23 19.97 -26.79 -30.79
CA ASN A 23 20.86 -27.55 -29.91
C ASN A 23 22.21 -27.84 -30.58
N ALA A 24 22.54 -27.20 -31.72
CA ALA A 24 23.77 -27.38 -32.45
C ALA A 24 24.33 -26.03 -32.95
N THR A 25 24.25 -25.72 -34.25
CA THR A 25 24.65 -24.41 -34.77
C THR A 25 23.64 -23.90 -35.79
N LEU A 26 23.13 -22.70 -35.59
CA LEU A 26 22.36 -21.98 -36.58
C LEU A 26 23.19 -20.84 -37.17
N GLU A 27 23.57 -20.99 -38.44
CA GLU A 27 24.27 -19.95 -39.18
C GLU A 27 23.27 -19.09 -39.98
N MET A 28 23.28 -17.80 -39.75
CA MET A 28 22.44 -16.78 -40.41
C MET A 28 23.29 -16.03 -41.43
N ASN A 29 23.36 -16.54 -42.66
CA ASN A 29 24.06 -15.89 -43.79
C ASN A 29 23.08 -15.06 -44.61
N THR A 30 22.46 -14.10 -43.95
CA THR A 30 21.38 -13.28 -44.52
C THR A 30 21.35 -11.87 -43.92
N GLY A 31 20.52 -11.01 -44.49
CA GLY A 31 20.13 -9.73 -43.91
C GLY A 31 18.63 -9.60 -43.92
N GLY A 32 18.11 -8.66 -43.12
CA GLY A 32 16.67 -8.41 -42.86
C GLY A 32 16.31 -8.71 -41.43
N ASP A 33 15.01 -8.71 -41.14
CA ASP A 33 14.48 -8.89 -39.78
C ASP A 33 14.14 -10.36 -39.54
N PHE A 34 14.73 -10.96 -38.51
CA PHE A 34 14.42 -12.30 -38.03
C PHE A 34 13.72 -12.22 -36.70
N ALA A 35 12.42 -12.52 -36.72
CA ALA A 35 11.54 -12.33 -35.59
C ALA A 35 11.24 -13.61 -34.78
N ASN A 36 11.72 -14.77 -35.22
CA ASN A 36 11.48 -16.03 -34.50
C ASN A 36 12.27 -16.05 -33.20
N ASN A 37 11.67 -16.61 -32.14
CA ASN A 37 12.40 -16.91 -30.92
C ASN A 37 13.33 -18.12 -31.15
N ILE A 38 14.56 -18.03 -30.68
CA ILE A 38 15.55 -19.11 -30.74
C ILE A 38 15.84 -19.57 -29.31
N GLY A 39 15.55 -20.83 -29.03
CA GLY A 39 15.91 -21.47 -27.76
C GLY A 39 16.78 -22.68 -27.95
N GLY A 40 17.25 -23.31 -26.86
CA GLY A 40 18.07 -24.50 -26.87
C GLY A 40 19.50 -24.28 -26.38
N THR A 41 20.37 -25.27 -26.58
CA THR A 41 21.77 -25.24 -26.09
C THR A 41 22.76 -24.90 -27.20
N GLY A 42 22.28 -24.69 -28.41
CA GLY A 42 23.10 -24.38 -29.59
C GLY A 42 23.62 -22.96 -29.65
N SER A 43 24.40 -22.67 -30.67
CA SER A 43 25.01 -21.36 -30.92
C SER A 43 24.50 -20.71 -32.20
N VAL A 44 24.39 -19.39 -32.21
CA VAL A 44 24.02 -18.62 -33.40
C VAL A 44 25.25 -17.97 -34.02
N VAL A 45 25.44 -18.13 -35.34
CA VAL A 45 26.51 -17.50 -36.11
C VAL A 45 25.93 -16.55 -37.13
N LYS A 46 26.21 -15.26 -37.00
CA LYS A 46 25.95 -14.28 -38.07
C LYS A 46 27.14 -14.24 -39.02
N SER A 47 26.89 -14.58 -40.29
CA SER A 47 27.89 -14.52 -41.36
C SER A 47 27.41 -13.68 -42.56
N GLY A 48 28.28 -13.43 -43.52
CA GLY A 48 27.99 -12.61 -44.70
C GLY A 48 27.91 -11.11 -44.38
N ASP A 49 27.90 -10.27 -45.40
CA ASP A 49 28.16 -8.81 -45.32
C ASP A 49 26.91 -7.95 -45.00
N LYS A 50 25.73 -8.58 -44.92
CA LYS A 50 24.45 -7.84 -44.76
C LYS A 50 24.13 -7.58 -43.30
N THR A 51 23.25 -6.62 -43.06
CA THR A 51 22.66 -6.36 -41.74
C THR A 51 21.53 -7.33 -41.45
N LEU A 52 21.63 -8.04 -40.34
CA LEU A 52 20.58 -8.90 -39.77
C LEU A 52 20.09 -8.33 -38.48
N THR A 53 18.78 -8.18 -38.33
CA THR A 53 18.15 -7.78 -37.07
C THR A 53 17.54 -9.01 -36.38
N LEU A 54 17.87 -9.22 -35.10
CA LEU A 54 17.22 -10.20 -34.24
C LEU A 54 16.23 -9.43 -33.31
N SER A 55 14.94 -9.69 -33.47
CA SER A 55 13.90 -9.05 -32.69
C SER A 55 13.20 -10.01 -31.73
N GLY A 56 13.41 -11.31 -31.81
CA GLY A 56 12.88 -12.32 -30.90
C GLY A 56 13.53 -12.27 -29.50
N ALA A 57 12.78 -12.64 -28.47
CA ALA A 57 13.31 -12.92 -27.14
C ALA A 57 13.97 -14.31 -27.18
N ASN A 58 15.30 -14.35 -27.30
CA ASN A 58 16.04 -15.58 -27.47
C ASN A 58 16.58 -16.13 -26.15
N SER A 59 16.59 -17.45 -26.01
CA SER A 59 17.01 -18.14 -24.80
C SER A 59 18.09 -19.21 -25.02
N TYR A 60 18.70 -19.26 -26.22
CA TYR A 60 19.79 -20.18 -26.48
C TYR A 60 21.02 -19.87 -25.63
N THR A 61 21.79 -20.92 -25.29
CA THR A 61 22.87 -20.81 -24.31
C THR A 61 24.26 -20.97 -24.87
N GLY A 62 24.41 -21.43 -26.13
CA GLY A 62 25.71 -21.71 -26.77
C GLY A 62 26.46 -20.46 -27.27
N GLY A 63 25.89 -19.28 -27.08
CA GLY A 63 26.50 -18.00 -27.44
C GLY A 63 26.28 -17.58 -28.89
N THR A 64 26.74 -16.37 -29.19
CA THR A 64 26.60 -15.74 -30.51
C THR A 64 27.97 -15.42 -31.12
N THR A 65 28.20 -15.79 -32.38
CA THR A 65 29.39 -15.38 -33.12
C THR A 65 29.04 -14.50 -34.30
N ILE A 66 29.61 -13.31 -34.37
CA ILE A 66 29.44 -12.36 -35.48
C ILE A 66 30.74 -12.37 -36.30
N SER A 67 30.70 -12.99 -37.45
CA SER A 67 31.91 -13.18 -38.33
C SER A 67 31.91 -12.23 -39.54
N GLY A 68 30.78 -11.58 -39.86
CA GLY A 68 30.66 -10.62 -40.96
C GLY A 68 29.39 -9.79 -40.93
N GLY A 69 29.44 -8.64 -41.57
CA GLY A 69 28.31 -7.67 -41.63
C GLY A 69 27.94 -7.05 -40.30
N THR A 70 26.66 -6.79 -40.11
CA THR A 70 26.10 -6.19 -38.87
C THR A 70 25.03 -7.10 -38.31
N LEU A 71 25.10 -7.36 -37.00
CA LEU A 71 24.03 -7.97 -36.23
C LEU A 71 23.41 -6.89 -35.34
N VAL A 72 22.09 -6.66 -35.50
CA VAL A 72 21.32 -5.71 -34.72
C VAL A 72 20.50 -6.48 -33.70
N ALA A 73 20.65 -6.15 -32.42
CA ALA A 73 19.82 -6.63 -31.33
C ALA A 73 18.80 -5.54 -30.96
N ASN A 74 17.49 -5.84 -31.12
CA ASN A 74 16.41 -4.91 -30.79
C ASN A 74 15.79 -5.12 -29.40
N ASN A 75 16.32 -6.07 -28.63
CA ASN A 75 16.03 -6.25 -27.22
C ASN A 75 17.26 -6.91 -26.54
N VAL A 76 17.33 -6.82 -25.23
CA VAL A 76 18.49 -7.34 -24.46
C VAL A 76 18.60 -8.86 -24.49
N GLU A 77 17.53 -9.58 -24.77
CA GLU A 77 17.51 -11.05 -24.87
C GLU A 77 17.79 -11.54 -26.30
N ALA A 78 17.91 -10.63 -27.28
CA ALA A 78 18.05 -10.99 -28.69
C ALA A 78 19.25 -11.93 -28.99
N LEU A 79 20.27 -11.93 -28.17
CA LEU A 79 21.50 -12.73 -28.35
C LEU A 79 21.58 -13.97 -27.44
N GLY A 80 20.44 -14.37 -26.85
CA GLY A 80 20.42 -15.47 -25.88
C GLY A 80 21.20 -15.14 -24.62
N THR A 81 21.57 -16.15 -23.84
CA THR A 81 22.25 -15.98 -22.56
C THR A 81 23.74 -16.34 -22.57
N GLY A 82 24.27 -16.81 -23.71
CA GLY A 82 25.66 -17.12 -23.83
C GLY A 82 26.53 -15.93 -24.27
N ASP A 83 27.85 -16.08 -24.18
CA ASP A 83 28.81 -15.02 -24.55
C ASP A 83 28.75 -14.67 -26.05
N VAL A 84 29.12 -13.43 -26.36
CA VAL A 84 29.17 -12.92 -27.74
C VAL A 84 30.61 -12.81 -28.22
N THR A 85 30.94 -13.49 -29.33
CA THR A 85 32.20 -13.29 -30.04
C THR A 85 31.96 -12.39 -31.26
N ASN A 86 32.27 -11.10 -31.12
CA ASN A 86 32.05 -10.11 -32.17
C ASN A 86 33.35 -9.84 -32.96
N ASN A 87 33.43 -10.29 -34.22
CA ASN A 87 34.53 -10.00 -35.14
C ASN A 87 34.11 -9.10 -36.30
N ALA A 88 32.93 -8.51 -36.25
CA ALA A 88 32.43 -7.59 -37.28
C ALA A 88 31.72 -6.39 -36.63
N THR A 89 30.40 -6.23 -36.76
CA THR A 89 29.66 -5.16 -36.09
C THR A 89 28.49 -5.73 -35.29
N LEU A 90 28.45 -5.42 -33.98
CA LEU A 90 27.32 -5.62 -33.14
C LEU A 90 26.62 -4.26 -32.89
N GLU A 91 25.38 -4.14 -33.27
CA GLU A 91 24.55 -2.97 -32.98
C GLU A 91 23.52 -3.34 -31.94
N LEU A 92 23.49 -2.58 -30.83
CA LEU A 92 22.54 -2.70 -29.73
C LEU A 92 21.54 -1.52 -29.82
N ASN A 93 20.39 -1.80 -30.44
CA ASN A 93 19.29 -0.83 -30.63
C ASN A 93 18.18 -1.14 -29.64
N THR A 94 18.48 -1.00 -28.36
CA THR A 94 17.59 -1.38 -27.26
C THR A 94 17.95 -0.62 -25.99
N GLY A 95 17.02 -0.60 -25.03
CA GLY A 95 17.25 -0.23 -23.63
C GLY A 95 17.24 -1.45 -22.72
N GLY A 96 17.52 -1.23 -21.44
CA GLY A 96 17.61 -2.28 -20.42
C GLY A 96 19.03 -2.71 -20.12
N THR A 97 19.23 -3.86 -19.48
CA THR A 97 20.55 -4.36 -19.08
C THR A 97 20.99 -5.50 -20.01
N PHE A 98 22.19 -5.38 -20.59
CA PHE A 98 22.82 -6.38 -21.44
C PHE A 98 23.99 -7.02 -20.68
N ASP A 99 23.81 -8.27 -20.27
CA ASP A 99 24.71 -8.97 -19.35
C ASP A 99 25.74 -9.89 -20.08
N ASN A 100 25.52 -10.20 -21.37
CA ASN A 100 26.42 -11.09 -22.12
C ASN A 100 27.84 -10.50 -22.20
N ALA A 101 28.85 -11.32 -21.94
CA ALA A 101 30.23 -10.92 -22.17
C ALA A 101 30.54 -10.84 -23.67
N ILE A 102 31.08 -9.70 -24.09
CA ILE A 102 31.45 -9.47 -25.50
C ILE A 102 32.96 -9.56 -25.69
N SER A 103 33.39 -10.39 -26.63
CA SER A 103 34.77 -10.57 -26.99
C SER A 103 34.97 -10.36 -28.50
N GLY A 104 36.24 -10.41 -28.99
CA GLY A 104 36.57 -10.34 -30.42
C GLY A 104 37.19 -9.01 -30.85
N SER A 105 37.26 -8.80 -32.16
CA SER A 105 37.91 -7.63 -32.78
C SER A 105 36.94 -6.62 -33.38
N GLY A 106 35.65 -6.94 -33.38
CA GLY A 106 34.57 -6.12 -33.96
C GLY A 106 34.19 -4.93 -33.14
N GLN A 107 33.50 -4.00 -33.78
CA GLN A 107 32.98 -2.79 -33.13
C GLN A 107 31.62 -3.06 -32.49
N VAL A 108 31.30 -2.28 -31.42
CA VAL A 108 29.99 -2.23 -30.77
C VAL A 108 29.39 -0.87 -31.04
N VAL A 109 28.13 -0.84 -31.45
CA VAL A 109 27.37 0.39 -31.69
C VAL A 109 26.15 0.41 -30.80
N LYS A 110 26.00 1.41 -29.93
CA LYS A 110 24.76 1.73 -29.25
C LYS A 110 23.97 2.69 -30.12
N SER A 111 22.74 2.31 -30.49
CA SER A 111 21.81 3.14 -31.25
C SER A 111 20.44 3.19 -30.59
N GLY A 112 19.52 4.00 -31.14
CA GLY A 112 18.19 4.24 -30.56
C GLY A 112 18.24 5.13 -29.31
N ASP A 113 17.08 5.64 -28.92
CA ASP A 113 16.95 6.73 -27.92
C ASP A 113 16.89 6.21 -26.47
N GLU A 114 16.84 4.89 -26.28
CA GLU A 114 16.68 4.27 -24.95
C GLU A 114 18.02 4.18 -24.19
N THR A 115 17.91 4.01 -22.85
CA THR A 115 19.07 3.76 -21.98
C THR A 115 19.43 2.28 -21.97
N LEU A 116 20.68 1.96 -22.34
CA LEU A 116 21.25 0.62 -22.30
C LEU A 116 22.36 0.56 -21.24
N THR A 117 22.31 -0.44 -20.37
CA THR A 117 23.36 -0.73 -19.40
C THR A 117 24.19 -1.93 -19.89
N LEU A 118 25.51 -1.78 -19.98
CA LEU A 118 26.45 -2.87 -20.17
C LEU A 118 27.07 -3.26 -18.84
N SER A 119 26.77 -4.47 -18.35
CA SER A 119 27.29 -5.01 -17.08
C SER A 119 28.38 -6.07 -17.27
N GLY A 120 28.55 -6.59 -18.49
CA GLY A 120 29.49 -7.66 -18.81
C GLY A 120 30.97 -7.27 -18.69
N ASN A 121 31.80 -8.22 -18.30
CA ASN A 121 33.26 -8.09 -18.39
C ASN A 121 33.73 -8.30 -19.86
N ASN A 122 33.73 -7.24 -20.65
CA ASN A 122 33.95 -7.26 -22.08
C ASN A 122 35.45 -7.19 -22.42
N THR A 123 35.88 -7.92 -23.46
CA THR A 123 37.29 -8.01 -23.92
C THR A 123 37.44 -7.70 -25.40
N TYR A 124 36.39 -7.18 -26.05
CA TYR A 124 36.51 -6.78 -27.47
C TYR A 124 37.47 -5.59 -27.64
N ARG A 125 38.07 -5.52 -28.82
CA ARG A 125 39.11 -4.52 -29.12
C ARG A 125 38.72 -3.52 -30.21
N GLY A 126 37.59 -3.73 -30.85
CA GLY A 126 37.01 -2.77 -31.77
C GLY A 126 36.50 -1.53 -31.07
N ALA A 127 36.19 -0.51 -31.83
CA ALA A 127 35.65 0.74 -31.26
C ALA A 127 34.23 0.55 -30.68
N THR A 128 33.88 1.39 -29.71
CA THR A 128 32.52 1.58 -29.24
C THR A 128 32.02 2.91 -29.77
N THR A 129 30.89 2.89 -30.50
CA THR A 129 30.24 4.11 -31.00
C THR A 129 28.88 4.26 -30.31
N ILE A 130 28.64 5.42 -29.72
CA ILE A 130 27.34 5.76 -29.11
C ILE A 130 26.70 6.80 -30.03
N SER A 131 25.69 6.38 -30.79
CA SER A 131 25.05 7.20 -31.82
C SER A 131 23.67 7.77 -31.39
N GLY A 132 23.09 7.27 -30.30
CA GLY A 132 21.80 7.73 -29.76
C GLY A 132 21.53 7.16 -28.36
N GLY A 133 20.66 7.82 -27.62
CA GLY A 133 20.26 7.47 -26.27
C GLY A 133 21.40 7.53 -25.25
N THR A 134 21.32 6.70 -24.22
CA THR A 134 22.35 6.64 -23.16
C THR A 134 22.96 5.25 -23.06
N LEU A 135 24.28 5.18 -22.96
CA LEU A 135 25.03 3.97 -22.62
C LEU A 135 25.61 4.12 -21.21
N ILE A 136 25.24 3.20 -20.32
CA ILE A 136 25.78 3.11 -18.96
C ILE A 136 26.73 1.91 -18.87
N ALA A 137 27.94 2.12 -18.41
CA ALA A 137 28.93 1.10 -18.18
C ALA A 137 29.07 0.85 -16.66
N THR A 138 28.53 -0.27 -16.14
CA THR A 138 28.56 -0.61 -14.72
C THR A 138 29.68 -1.58 -14.33
N HIS A 139 30.58 -1.90 -15.26
CA HIS A 139 31.79 -2.68 -15.02
C HIS A 139 32.97 -1.99 -15.72
N VAL A 140 34.14 -1.93 -15.09
CA VAL A 140 35.32 -1.22 -15.61
C VAL A 140 35.78 -1.70 -17.00
N ASN A 141 35.45 -2.91 -17.38
CA ASN A 141 35.75 -3.47 -18.73
C ASN A 141 34.50 -3.45 -19.65
N ALA A 142 33.37 -2.87 -19.26
CA ALA A 142 32.13 -2.94 -20.04
C ALA A 142 32.27 -2.42 -21.47
N LEU A 143 33.18 -1.50 -21.73
CA LEU A 143 33.40 -0.86 -23.05
C LEU A 143 34.51 -1.51 -23.86
N GLY A 144 35.04 -2.66 -23.43
CA GLY A 144 36.23 -3.24 -24.05
C GLY A 144 37.47 -2.34 -23.91
N THR A 145 38.43 -2.46 -24.83
CA THR A 145 39.67 -1.68 -24.76
C THR A 145 39.90 -0.79 -26.00
N GLY A 146 38.94 -0.74 -26.92
CA GLY A 146 39.02 0.04 -28.16
C GLY A 146 38.80 1.55 -27.94
N ALA A 147 38.78 2.30 -29.04
CA ALA A 147 38.41 3.71 -29.03
C ALA A 147 36.90 3.89 -28.76
N ILE A 148 36.55 4.97 -28.10
CA ILE A 148 35.16 5.37 -27.87
C ILE A 148 34.85 6.63 -28.69
N ASP A 149 33.80 6.58 -29.50
CA ASP A 149 33.24 7.69 -30.24
C ASP A 149 31.82 7.97 -29.68
N ASN A 150 31.72 8.96 -28.77
CA ASN A 150 30.48 9.31 -28.10
C ASN A 150 29.80 10.53 -28.76
N ARG A 151 28.66 10.29 -29.40
CA ARG A 151 27.82 11.30 -30.06
C ARG A 151 26.48 11.54 -29.35
N ALA A 152 26.25 10.85 -28.22
CA ALA A 152 25.03 10.94 -27.45
C ALA A 152 25.37 11.01 -25.96
N SER A 153 24.97 10.05 -25.13
CA SER A 153 25.27 10.06 -23.70
C SER A 153 26.01 8.79 -23.28
N LEU A 154 27.13 8.95 -22.57
CA LEU A 154 27.93 7.88 -21.99
C LEU A 154 28.10 8.16 -20.48
N LEU A 155 27.75 7.19 -19.63
CA LEU A 155 28.03 7.21 -18.21
C LEU A 155 28.96 6.04 -17.84
N LEU A 156 30.12 6.35 -17.24
CA LEU A 156 31.03 5.40 -16.62
C LEU A 156 30.69 5.29 -15.15
N ASP A 157 29.96 4.23 -14.75
CA ASP A 157 29.36 4.05 -13.42
C ASP A 157 29.85 2.74 -12.77
N ALA A 158 31.15 2.67 -12.50
CA ALA A 158 31.74 1.55 -11.79
C ALA A 158 32.94 2.02 -10.95
N SER A 159 32.93 1.76 -9.67
CA SER A 159 34.09 2.06 -8.82
C SER A 159 35.35 1.41 -9.38
N GLY A 160 36.33 2.25 -9.80
CA GLY A 160 37.59 1.80 -10.36
C GLY A 160 37.94 2.41 -11.72
N GLN A 161 39.02 1.87 -12.33
CA GLN A 161 39.62 2.47 -13.50
C GLN A 161 39.12 1.83 -14.81
N PHE A 162 38.45 2.61 -15.65
CA PHE A 162 38.21 2.27 -17.05
C PHE A 162 39.47 2.50 -17.87
N THR A 163 39.77 1.59 -18.80
CA THR A 163 40.94 1.70 -19.68
C THR A 163 40.55 1.56 -21.13
N VAL A 164 40.76 2.60 -21.93
CA VAL A 164 40.41 2.67 -23.34
C VAL A 164 41.59 3.23 -24.16
N THR A 165 41.62 3.03 -25.49
CA THR A 165 42.64 3.66 -26.31
C THR A 165 42.38 5.15 -26.47
N ASP A 166 41.21 5.53 -26.96
CA ASP A 166 40.85 6.91 -27.22
C ASP A 166 39.42 7.16 -26.75
N LEU A 167 39.18 8.34 -26.17
CA LEU A 167 37.83 8.82 -25.91
C LEU A 167 37.61 10.14 -26.66
N THR A 168 36.65 10.14 -27.56
CA THR A 168 36.17 11.34 -28.25
C THR A 168 34.70 11.58 -27.88
N THR A 169 34.42 12.74 -27.32
CA THR A 169 33.04 13.23 -27.15
C THR A 169 32.79 14.23 -28.28
N GLU A 170 31.92 13.86 -29.19
CA GLU A 170 31.55 14.67 -30.35
C GLU A 170 30.60 15.80 -29.97
N SER A 171 30.42 16.75 -30.86
CA SER A 171 29.49 17.88 -30.64
C SER A 171 28.10 17.38 -30.32
N GLY A 172 27.50 17.88 -29.22
CA GLY A 172 26.21 17.43 -28.68
C GLY A 172 26.29 16.16 -27.84
N GLY A 173 27.44 15.51 -27.71
CA GLY A 173 27.64 14.35 -26.86
C GLY A 173 27.89 14.77 -25.40
N ASN A 174 27.49 13.90 -24.46
CA ASN A 174 27.82 13.99 -23.03
C ASN A 174 28.59 12.76 -22.60
N THR A 175 29.74 12.96 -21.96
CA THR A 175 30.46 11.87 -21.29
C THR A 175 30.51 12.19 -19.80
N GLU A 176 30.05 11.27 -18.97
CA GLU A 176 30.05 11.40 -17.52
C GLU A 176 30.98 10.36 -16.89
N ILE A 177 31.86 10.82 -16.04
CA ILE A 177 32.67 10.00 -15.13
C ILE A 177 31.92 9.96 -13.81
N GLY A 178 31.28 8.84 -13.51
CA GLY A 178 30.45 8.67 -12.30
C GLY A 178 31.28 8.57 -11.02
N ALA A 179 30.58 8.61 -9.88
CA ALA A 179 31.18 8.58 -8.56
C ALA A 179 32.14 7.41 -8.36
N GLY A 180 33.35 7.70 -7.86
CA GLY A 180 34.41 6.69 -7.66
C GLY A 180 34.98 6.05 -8.91
N SER A 181 34.58 6.51 -10.11
CA SER A 181 35.09 6.05 -11.40
C SER A 181 36.30 6.87 -11.84
N THR A 182 37.27 6.24 -12.52
CA THR A 182 38.42 6.90 -13.14
C THR A 182 38.61 6.44 -14.55
N LEU A 183 39.28 7.24 -15.36
CA LEU A 183 39.54 6.93 -16.77
C LEU A 183 41.05 7.00 -17.11
N GLN A 184 41.56 5.92 -17.69
CA GLN A 184 42.86 5.88 -18.33
C GLN A 184 42.67 5.78 -19.85
N ALA A 185 43.17 6.76 -20.58
CA ALA A 185 43.12 6.78 -22.05
C ALA A 185 44.51 7.02 -22.68
N THR A 186 44.66 6.75 -23.98
CA THR A 186 45.83 7.25 -24.74
C THR A 186 45.54 8.68 -25.18
N THR A 187 44.36 8.95 -25.72
CA THR A 187 43.94 10.31 -26.09
C THR A 187 42.57 10.64 -25.50
N LEU A 188 42.37 11.89 -25.15
CA LEU A 188 41.08 12.48 -24.73
C LEU A 188 40.75 13.67 -25.64
N THR A 189 39.59 13.66 -26.25
CA THR A 189 39.12 14.74 -27.13
C THR A 189 37.72 15.14 -26.76
N GLN A 190 37.56 16.38 -26.30
CA GLN A 190 36.28 17.03 -26.10
C GLN A 190 36.07 18.05 -27.24
N LYS A 191 34.96 17.94 -27.96
CA LYS A 191 34.61 18.87 -29.06
C LYS A 191 33.81 20.07 -28.53
N SER A 192 33.77 21.14 -29.36
CA SER A 192 32.83 22.23 -29.12
C SER A 192 31.40 21.72 -28.98
N ASP A 193 30.59 22.33 -28.11
CA ASP A 193 29.22 21.94 -27.82
C ASP A 193 29.08 20.51 -27.20
N SER A 194 30.16 19.85 -26.79
CA SER A 194 30.10 18.64 -25.99
C SER A 194 30.18 18.94 -24.51
N THR A 195 29.74 17.99 -23.68
CA THR A 195 29.87 18.10 -22.24
C THR A 195 30.73 16.94 -21.70
N LEU A 196 31.66 17.27 -20.80
CA LEU A 196 32.30 16.31 -19.92
C LEU A 196 31.80 16.56 -18.51
N THR A 197 31.08 15.61 -17.96
CA THR A 197 30.63 15.66 -16.56
C THR A 197 31.56 14.81 -15.69
N ILE A 198 32.08 15.37 -14.60
CA ILE A 198 32.90 14.65 -13.62
C ILE A 198 32.20 14.69 -12.28
N ASN A 199 31.83 13.52 -11.75
CA ASN A 199 31.27 13.35 -10.43
C ASN A 199 32.40 13.09 -9.43
N LEU A 200 32.57 14.01 -8.47
CA LEU A 200 33.60 13.95 -7.46
C LEU A 200 33.19 13.22 -6.18
N ASP A 201 31.92 12.81 -6.05
CA ASP A 201 31.47 12.00 -4.91
C ASP A 201 32.27 10.72 -4.78
N SER A 202 32.77 10.43 -3.56
CA SER A 202 33.56 9.23 -3.26
C SER A 202 34.79 9.06 -4.16
N ASN A 203 35.21 10.10 -4.88
CA ASN A 203 36.37 10.07 -5.76
C ASN A 203 37.61 10.68 -5.08
N THR A 204 38.48 9.81 -4.59
CA THR A 204 39.76 10.20 -4.00
C THR A 204 40.92 10.16 -5.01
N ALA A 205 40.61 9.93 -6.30
CA ALA A 205 41.63 9.81 -7.33
C ALA A 205 42.09 11.20 -7.82
N ASP A 206 43.39 11.40 -7.83
CA ASP A 206 44.06 12.59 -8.31
C ASP A 206 45.18 12.12 -9.29
N PRO A 207 44.99 12.15 -10.61
CA PRO A 207 43.82 12.69 -11.36
C PRO A 207 42.68 11.71 -11.55
N VAL A 208 41.46 12.26 -11.82
CA VAL A 208 40.28 11.48 -12.21
C VAL A 208 40.42 10.88 -13.60
N ILE A 209 41.01 11.65 -14.53
CA ILE A 209 41.30 11.24 -15.90
C ILE A 209 42.80 11.36 -16.18
N HIS A 210 43.43 10.29 -16.68
CA HIS A 210 44.81 10.33 -17.16
C HIS A 210 44.88 9.99 -18.65
N ALA A 211 45.54 10.86 -19.45
CA ALA A 211 45.77 10.62 -20.88
C ALA A 211 47.25 10.55 -21.23
N ALA A 212 47.72 9.41 -21.74
CA ALA A 212 49.14 9.13 -21.96
C ALA A 212 49.75 9.90 -23.13
N SER A 213 48.95 10.48 -24.04
CA SER A 213 49.47 11.09 -25.26
C SER A 213 48.94 12.48 -25.55
N GLN A 214 47.65 12.63 -25.76
CA GLN A 214 47.06 13.90 -26.18
C GLN A 214 45.76 14.18 -25.44
N VAL A 215 45.61 15.40 -24.97
CA VAL A 215 44.35 15.97 -24.46
C VAL A 215 44.00 17.18 -25.31
N SER A 216 42.77 17.24 -25.80
CA SER A 216 42.21 18.38 -26.51
C SER A 216 40.88 18.74 -25.89
N LEU A 217 40.79 19.92 -25.28
CA LEU A 217 39.62 20.40 -24.55
C LEU A 217 38.87 21.46 -25.32
N ALA A 218 37.57 21.37 -25.33
CA ALA A 218 36.59 22.35 -25.78
C ALA A 218 35.23 22.04 -25.13
N GLY A 219 34.17 22.82 -25.43
CA GLY A 219 32.85 22.59 -24.90
C GLY A 219 32.70 22.88 -23.40
N THR A 220 31.85 22.12 -22.71
CA THR A 220 31.52 22.37 -21.31
C THR A 220 32.15 21.31 -20.40
N LEU A 221 32.74 21.75 -19.31
CA LEU A 221 33.03 20.92 -18.13
C LEU A 221 31.92 21.11 -17.10
N ASP A 222 31.24 20.04 -16.74
CA ASP A 222 30.25 20.05 -15.67
C ASP A 222 30.75 19.26 -14.47
N ILE A 223 30.78 19.87 -13.32
CA ILE A 223 31.22 19.22 -12.09
C ILE A 223 30.02 18.93 -11.21
N THR A 224 29.92 17.66 -10.78
CA THR A 224 28.92 17.19 -9.83
C THR A 224 29.59 16.51 -8.65
N GLY A 225 28.87 16.29 -7.56
CA GLY A 225 29.41 15.55 -6.43
C GLY A 225 30.54 16.25 -5.66
N VAL A 226 30.61 17.56 -5.75
CA VAL A 226 31.66 18.34 -5.07
C VAL A 226 31.53 18.32 -3.54
N GLY A 227 30.46 17.77 -2.99
CA GLY A 227 30.19 17.73 -1.55
C GLY A 227 31.27 17.02 -0.72
N ASP A 228 31.95 16.02 -1.29
CA ASP A 228 33.04 15.29 -0.62
C ASP A 228 34.39 16.00 -0.70
N VAL A 229 34.55 16.97 -1.58
CA VAL A 229 35.77 17.72 -1.81
C VAL A 229 35.70 19.16 -1.32
N LEU A 230 34.58 19.52 -0.68
CA LEU A 230 34.46 20.82 0.00
C LEU A 230 35.28 20.78 1.29
N ASP A 231 36.09 21.77 1.52
CA ASP A 231 36.84 21.90 2.77
C ASP A 231 35.87 21.95 3.95
N SER A 232 36.03 21.00 4.87
CA SER A 232 35.14 20.76 6.01
C SER A 232 35.70 21.33 7.34
N ASP A 233 36.91 21.90 7.37
CA ASP A 233 37.50 22.45 8.58
C ASP A 233 37.22 23.95 8.71
N PRO A 234 36.24 24.36 9.54
CA PRO A 234 35.95 25.78 9.75
C PRO A 234 37.09 26.58 10.40
N ALA A 235 38.09 25.88 10.89
CA ALA A 235 39.29 26.51 11.49
C ALA A 235 40.50 26.53 10.54
N SER A 236 40.39 25.93 9.35
CA SER A 236 41.45 25.93 8.36
C SER A 236 41.63 27.32 7.78
N THR A 237 42.84 27.85 7.88
CA THR A 237 43.27 29.10 7.21
C THR A 237 44.13 28.76 5.98
N ASP A 238 44.13 27.50 5.55
CA ASP A 238 44.92 27.05 4.42
C ASP A 238 44.24 27.38 3.08
N ASP A 239 45.07 27.41 2.01
CA ASP A 239 44.62 27.67 0.63
C ASP A 239 43.44 26.77 0.24
N LEU A 240 42.62 27.27 -0.70
CA LEU A 240 41.50 26.50 -1.29
C LEU A 240 41.95 25.14 -1.82
N ASP A 241 41.19 24.08 -1.55
CA ASP A 241 41.50 22.75 -2.05
C ASP A 241 41.58 22.73 -3.57
N THR A 242 42.66 22.18 -4.12
CA THR A 242 42.89 22.06 -5.55
C THR A 242 42.95 20.58 -5.94
N PHE A 243 42.15 20.19 -6.92
CA PHE A 243 42.05 18.82 -7.42
C PHE A 243 42.54 18.74 -8.85
N THR A 244 43.34 17.74 -9.18
CA THR A 244 43.70 17.46 -10.58
C THR A 244 42.59 16.62 -11.22
N LEU A 245 41.76 17.22 -12.07
CA LEU A 245 40.72 16.50 -12.79
C LEU A 245 41.29 15.70 -13.95
N ILE A 246 42.15 16.32 -14.75
CA ILE A 246 42.73 15.69 -15.95
C ILE A 246 44.27 15.88 -15.93
N ALA A 247 45.01 14.78 -16.02
CA ALA A 247 46.44 14.84 -16.22
C ALA A 247 46.84 14.26 -17.61
N SER A 248 47.87 14.82 -18.19
CA SER A 248 48.41 14.40 -19.50
C SER A 248 49.92 14.30 -19.50
N ASP A 249 50.50 13.30 -20.16
CA ASP A 249 51.96 13.22 -20.37
C ASP A 249 52.46 14.30 -21.34
N LYS A 250 51.58 14.91 -22.11
CA LYS A 250 51.88 16.01 -23.06
C LYS A 250 51.05 17.25 -22.70
N THR A 251 51.43 18.35 -23.33
CA THR A 251 50.69 19.60 -23.16
C THR A 251 49.26 19.46 -23.64
N ILE A 252 48.31 19.88 -22.78
CA ILE A 252 46.87 19.97 -23.07
C ILE A 252 46.68 21.05 -24.13
N ALA A 253 45.85 20.76 -25.12
CA ALA A 253 45.47 21.69 -26.20
C ALA A 253 44.08 22.19 -26.01
N GLY A 254 43.87 23.50 -26.12
CA GLY A 254 42.54 24.14 -25.92
C GLY A 254 42.22 24.27 -24.45
N ASP A 255 40.99 24.65 -24.18
CA ASP A 255 40.42 24.79 -22.82
C ASP A 255 38.92 24.59 -22.92
N PHE A 256 38.25 24.31 -21.81
CA PHE A 256 36.79 24.29 -21.78
C PHE A 256 36.23 25.69 -22.04
N GLU A 257 35.18 25.76 -22.84
CA GLU A 257 34.51 27.03 -23.20
C GLU A 257 33.61 27.50 -22.04
N LYS A 258 33.18 26.57 -21.20
CA LYS A 258 32.26 26.79 -20.10
C LYS A 258 32.54 25.82 -18.96
N LEU A 259 32.44 26.32 -17.73
CA LEU A 259 32.44 25.53 -16.51
C LEU A 259 31.04 25.61 -15.88
N THR A 260 30.47 24.46 -15.51
CA THR A 260 29.19 24.38 -14.81
C THR A 260 29.31 23.52 -13.54
N VAL A 261 28.44 23.77 -12.58
CA VAL A 261 28.29 22.98 -11.38
C VAL A 261 26.86 22.48 -11.34
N ALA A 262 26.67 21.17 -11.40
CA ALA A 262 25.35 20.54 -11.49
C ALA A 262 24.47 21.16 -12.61
N GLY A 263 25.07 21.45 -13.76
CA GLY A 263 24.42 22.05 -14.90
C GLY A 263 24.19 23.56 -14.82
N MET A 264 24.50 24.20 -13.70
CA MET A 264 24.49 25.66 -13.57
C MET A 264 25.83 26.24 -14.02
N ASP A 265 25.79 27.43 -14.63
CA ASP A 265 27.00 28.19 -14.91
C ASP A 265 27.75 28.49 -13.61
N ALA A 266 29.04 28.16 -13.53
CA ALA A 266 29.83 28.33 -12.31
C ALA A 266 29.83 29.80 -11.83
N ASP A 267 29.83 30.75 -12.75
CA ASP A 267 29.72 32.17 -12.45
C ASP A 267 28.38 32.58 -11.83
N LEU A 268 27.34 31.74 -11.96
CA LEU A 268 25.97 31.94 -11.44
C LEU A 268 25.65 31.07 -10.22
N ALA A 269 26.54 30.15 -9.88
CA ALA A 269 26.42 29.31 -8.69
C ALA A 269 26.87 30.07 -7.48
N ASP A 270 25.98 30.77 -6.81
CA ASP A 270 26.27 31.71 -5.73
C ASP A 270 26.67 31.04 -4.40
N PHE A 271 26.47 29.72 -4.28
CA PHE A 271 26.71 28.93 -3.06
C PHE A 271 28.08 28.23 -3.04
N ILE A 272 28.80 28.23 -4.15
CA ILE A 272 30.12 27.61 -4.28
C ILE A 272 30.99 28.42 -5.23
N THR A 273 32.24 28.61 -4.87
CA THR A 273 33.27 29.09 -5.81
C THR A 273 33.91 27.87 -6.48
N VAL A 274 33.89 27.83 -7.81
CA VAL A 274 34.55 26.80 -8.62
C VAL A 274 35.36 27.47 -9.70
N ASP A 275 36.66 27.25 -9.71
CA ASP A 275 37.57 27.75 -10.71
C ASP A 275 38.36 26.59 -11.34
N GLY A 276 38.33 26.52 -12.67
CA GLY A 276 39.02 25.49 -13.43
C GLY A 276 40.12 26.11 -14.31
N ARG A 277 41.32 25.58 -14.23
CA ARG A 277 42.45 26.08 -15.01
C ARG A 277 43.43 25.01 -15.44
N ILE A 278 44.17 25.29 -16.51
CA ILE A 278 45.33 24.50 -16.86
C ILE A 278 46.54 25.03 -16.05
N ASP A 279 47.27 24.09 -15.40
CA ASP A 279 48.42 24.42 -14.55
C ASP A 279 49.55 25.07 -15.36
N ASP A 280 50.56 25.62 -14.69
CA ASP A 280 51.73 26.30 -15.28
C ASP A 280 52.57 25.37 -16.15
N THR A 281 52.53 24.06 -15.98
CA THR A 281 53.22 23.09 -16.80
C THR A 281 52.47 22.80 -18.10
N GLY A 282 51.21 23.17 -18.20
CA GLY A 282 50.28 22.90 -19.30
C GLY A 282 49.89 21.43 -19.43
N LYS A 283 50.02 20.64 -18.35
CA LYS A 283 49.78 19.20 -18.37
C LYS A 283 48.66 18.71 -17.47
N GLN A 284 48.19 19.56 -16.59
CA GLN A 284 47.10 19.26 -15.65
C GLN A 284 45.97 20.26 -15.83
N TYR A 285 44.74 19.80 -15.74
CA TYR A 285 43.59 20.63 -15.59
C TYR A 285 43.17 20.52 -14.11
N GLU A 286 43.30 21.61 -13.38
CA GLU A 286 43.07 21.73 -11.96
C GLU A 286 41.71 22.37 -11.72
N LEU A 287 41.03 21.96 -10.65
CA LEU A 287 39.81 22.52 -10.14
C LEU A 287 40.02 23.00 -8.70
N THR A 288 39.61 24.22 -8.41
CA THR A 288 39.57 24.77 -7.05
C THR A 288 38.12 24.97 -6.63
N THR A 289 37.73 24.56 -5.42
CA THR A 289 36.36 24.69 -4.90
C THR A 289 36.32 25.26 -3.49
N ALA A 290 35.33 26.10 -3.18
CA ALA A 290 35.04 26.61 -1.85
C ALA A 290 33.53 26.80 -1.65
N LEU A 291 33.00 26.37 -0.49
CA LEU A 291 31.60 26.57 -0.15
C LEU A 291 31.42 27.99 0.47
N THR A 292 30.45 28.76 -0.04
CA THR A 292 30.17 30.11 0.46
C THR A 292 29.68 30.17 1.90
N TRP A 293 29.15 29.07 2.44
CA TRP A 293 28.86 28.96 3.88
C TRP A 293 30.05 29.33 4.77
N TYR A 294 31.28 28.99 4.32
CA TYR A 294 32.53 29.22 5.02
C TYR A 294 33.46 30.23 4.30
N ALA A 295 32.90 31.08 3.44
CA ALA A 295 33.67 31.99 2.58
C ALA A 295 34.50 33.07 3.33
N ASP A 296 34.40 33.15 4.65
CA ASP A 296 35.22 34.06 5.50
C ASP A 296 36.66 33.56 5.69
N ARG A 297 37.08 32.56 4.98
CA ARG A 297 38.45 32.09 4.99
C ARG A 297 39.31 33.01 4.12
N ASP A 298 40.53 33.23 4.50
CA ASP A 298 41.45 34.32 4.09
C ASP A 298 41.58 34.58 2.56
N ASP A 299 41.09 33.72 1.68
CA ASP A 299 41.20 33.86 0.23
C ASP A 299 39.87 33.70 -0.55
N ALA A 300 38.73 33.71 0.13
CA ALA A 300 37.43 33.59 -0.54
C ALA A 300 37.10 34.82 -1.39
N VAL A 301 36.66 34.57 -2.62
CA VAL A 301 36.31 35.59 -3.64
C VAL A 301 34.91 36.14 -3.41
N THR A 302 34.10 35.52 -2.58
CA THR A 302 32.71 35.86 -2.32
C THR A 302 32.41 36.02 -0.85
N ASP A 303 31.46 36.90 -0.53
CA ASP A 303 30.97 37.09 0.84
C ASP A 303 30.24 35.83 1.34
N ALA A 304 30.43 35.47 2.61
CA ALA A 304 29.76 34.33 3.23
C ALA A 304 28.23 34.47 3.24
N HIS A 305 27.53 33.42 2.86
CA HIS A 305 26.07 33.34 2.94
C HIS A 305 25.56 31.91 2.96
N GLY A 306 24.36 31.70 3.53
CA GLY A 306 23.68 30.39 3.62
C GLY A 306 22.63 30.14 2.53
N THR A 307 22.71 30.82 1.39
CA THR A 307 21.76 30.66 0.28
C THR A 307 22.32 29.70 -0.75
N PHE A 308 21.55 28.66 -1.08
CA PHE A 308 21.81 27.68 -2.13
C PHE A 308 20.77 27.85 -3.24
N ASN A 309 21.13 28.56 -4.30
CA ASN A 309 20.26 28.84 -5.44
C ASN A 309 20.57 27.92 -6.63
N LEU A 310 19.90 26.78 -6.72
CA LEU A 310 20.06 25.81 -7.79
C LEU A 310 19.04 26.09 -8.90
N THR A 311 19.44 26.78 -9.95
CA THR A 311 18.55 27.25 -11.03
C THR A 311 18.21 26.18 -12.05
N ASN A 312 19.07 25.16 -12.24
CA ASN A 312 18.81 24.05 -13.14
C ASN A 312 17.85 23.02 -12.48
N ALA A 313 16.66 22.84 -13.07
CA ALA A 313 15.65 21.94 -12.52
C ALA A 313 16.09 20.45 -12.50
N ASP A 314 16.92 20.04 -13.45
CA ASP A 314 17.46 18.68 -13.53
C ASP A 314 18.80 18.51 -12.77
N GLY A 315 19.33 19.62 -12.24
CA GLY A 315 20.59 19.62 -11.49
C GLY A 315 20.38 19.28 -10.01
N SER A 316 21.35 18.59 -9.44
CA SER A 316 21.44 18.33 -8.00
C SER A 316 22.79 18.71 -7.45
N PHE A 317 22.82 19.16 -6.19
CA PHE A 317 24.04 19.46 -5.47
C PHE A 317 23.98 18.82 -4.09
N ALA A 318 25.00 18.03 -3.75
CA ALA A 318 25.12 17.37 -2.46
C ALA A 318 26.13 18.11 -1.57
N VAL A 319 25.76 18.32 -0.30
CA VAL A 319 26.64 18.83 0.75
C VAL A 319 26.88 17.69 1.73
N ASN A 320 28.12 17.19 1.76
CA ASN A 320 28.54 16.10 2.64
C ASN A 320 29.29 16.62 3.88
N THR A 321 29.73 17.89 3.83
CA THR A 321 30.37 18.53 4.97
C THR A 321 29.34 19.03 5.99
N VAL A 322 29.71 19.04 7.26
CA VAL A 322 28.84 19.54 8.34
C VAL A 322 28.71 21.07 8.22
N LEU A 323 27.48 21.56 8.19
CA LEU A 323 27.19 23.00 8.26
C LEU A 323 27.00 23.40 9.74
N GLU A 324 27.93 24.20 10.26
CA GLU A 324 27.92 24.73 11.62
C GLU A 324 27.53 26.20 11.62
N ASN A 325 27.22 26.74 12.81
CA ASN A 325 27.06 28.19 12.96
C ASN A 325 28.38 28.90 12.67
N VAL A 326 28.33 29.92 11.84
CA VAL A 326 29.44 30.81 11.56
C VAL A 326 29.30 32.07 12.43
N ASP A 327 30.38 32.55 13.02
CA ASP A 327 30.36 33.78 13.82
C ASP A 327 30.10 35.00 12.92
N ALA A 328 28.87 35.48 12.91
CA ALA A 328 28.42 36.61 12.09
C ALA A 328 29.13 37.95 12.46
N THR A 329 29.96 37.98 13.49
CA THR A 329 30.78 39.15 13.81
C THR A 329 32.10 39.20 13.05
N LEU A 330 32.45 38.11 12.37
CA LEU A 330 33.56 38.04 11.42
C LEU A 330 33.11 38.67 10.09
N ASP A 331 33.95 39.49 9.53
CA ASP A 331 33.69 40.62 8.65
C ASP A 331 32.87 40.40 7.34
N PRO A 332 32.84 39.26 6.65
CA PRO A 332 32.07 39.14 5.40
C PRO A 332 30.60 38.80 5.56
N ALA A 333 30.20 38.10 6.61
CA ALA A 333 28.77 37.79 6.85
C ALA A 333 27.95 39.08 7.08
N SER A 334 28.58 40.15 7.56
CA SER A 334 27.93 41.45 7.74
C SER A 334 27.63 42.17 6.42
N ALA A 335 28.34 41.86 5.33
CA ALA A 335 28.13 42.49 4.01
C ALA A 335 26.90 41.94 3.28
N THR A 336 26.61 40.64 3.45
CA THR A 336 25.41 39.99 2.86
C THR A 336 24.16 40.16 3.71
N GLY A 337 24.31 40.48 5.02
CA GLY A 337 23.23 40.50 5.99
C GLY A 337 22.78 39.11 6.44
N TRP A 338 23.53 38.06 6.13
CA TRP A 338 23.27 36.70 6.62
C TRP A 338 23.59 36.59 8.11
N ASP A 339 22.81 35.80 8.84
CA ASP A 339 22.95 35.66 10.29
C ASP A 339 24.05 34.64 10.72
N GLY A 340 24.68 33.96 9.77
CA GLY A 340 25.69 32.93 10.04
C GLY A 340 25.10 31.60 10.52
N THR A 341 23.77 31.46 10.58
CA THR A 341 23.12 30.32 11.24
C THR A 341 21.95 29.69 10.46
N SER A 342 21.45 30.37 9.41
CA SER A 342 20.27 29.93 8.64
C SER A 342 20.62 29.47 7.23
N LEU A 343 19.86 28.48 6.71
CA LEU A 343 19.95 27.96 5.36
C LEU A 343 18.75 28.38 4.53
N ILE A 344 19.00 28.81 3.30
CA ILE A 344 17.95 29.14 2.32
C ILE A 344 18.19 28.34 1.04
N LYS A 345 17.27 27.44 0.70
CA LYS A 345 17.24 26.73 -0.59
C LYS A 345 16.35 27.46 -1.57
N GLN A 346 16.90 27.84 -2.73
CA GLN A 346 16.22 28.52 -3.83
C GLN A 346 16.44 27.80 -5.17
N GLY A 347 15.71 28.26 -6.20
CA GLY A 347 15.81 27.69 -7.54
C GLY A 347 15.15 26.33 -7.69
N ALA A 348 15.00 25.85 -8.92
CA ALA A 348 14.21 24.67 -9.27
C ALA A 348 14.94 23.33 -9.04
N GLY A 349 16.27 23.33 -8.88
CA GLY A 349 17.07 22.12 -8.71
C GLY A 349 17.00 21.52 -7.29
N THR A 350 17.74 20.44 -7.07
CA THR A 350 17.74 19.65 -5.83
C THR A 350 18.98 19.90 -5.00
N LEU A 351 18.83 20.31 -3.74
CA LEU A 351 19.88 20.33 -2.73
C LEU A 351 19.78 19.09 -1.85
N ILE A 352 20.86 18.34 -1.70
CA ILE A 352 20.95 17.15 -0.87
C ILE A 352 21.86 17.42 0.31
N LEU A 353 21.36 17.29 1.53
CA LEU A 353 22.13 17.44 2.76
C LEU A 353 22.39 16.07 3.38
N ASN A 354 23.65 15.63 3.33
CA ASN A 354 24.06 14.31 3.80
C ASN A 354 24.67 14.31 5.20
N ALA A 355 25.15 15.46 5.66
CA ALA A 355 25.80 15.59 6.96
C ALA A 355 24.81 15.83 8.12
N GLU A 356 25.22 15.47 9.33
CA GLU A 356 24.55 15.83 10.58
C GLU A 356 24.88 17.29 10.89
N ASN A 357 24.05 18.22 10.44
CA ASN A 357 24.29 19.65 10.53
C ASN A 357 23.94 20.21 11.92
N THR A 358 24.71 21.17 12.37
CA THR A 358 24.59 21.77 13.73
C THR A 358 24.19 23.25 13.75
N TYR A 359 23.88 23.84 12.58
CA TYR A 359 23.38 25.21 12.52
C TYR A 359 22.00 25.35 13.19
N THR A 360 21.72 26.55 13.73
CA THR A 360 20.58 26.76 14.63
C THR A 360 19.53 27.74 14.11
N GLY A 361 19.80 28.45 13.02
CA GLY A 361 18.93 29.53 12.51
C GLY A 361 17.75 29.09 11.68
N GLY A 362 17.58 27.79 11.47
CA GLY A 362 16.48 27.23 10.68
C GLY A 362 16.78 27.11 9.19
N THR A 363 15.83 26.48 8.49
CA THR A 363 15.93 26.19 7.06
C THR A 363 14.71 26.76 6.33
N THR A 364 14.93 27.51 5.25
CA THR A 364 13.86 28.00 4.36
C THR A 364 14.00 27.36 2.98
N ILE A 365 12.95 26.73 2.49
CA ILE A 365 12.87 26.11 1.16
C ILE A 365 11.87 26.93 0.34
N SER A 366 12.35 27.75 -0.60
CA SER A 366 11.51 28.63 -1.40
C SER A 366 11.37 28.19 -2.87
N GLY A 367 12.07 27.11 -3.28
CA GLY A 367 11.96 26.55 -4.63
C GLY A 367 12.71 25.24 -4.78
N GLY A 368 12.26 24.39 -5.72
CA GLY A 368 12.83 23.07 -6.00
C GLY A 368 12.67 22.07 -4.87
N THR A 369 13.67 21.22 -4.67
CA THR A 369 13.65 20.17 -3.65
C THR A 369 14.85 20.29 -2.71
N LEU A 370 14.62 20.14 -1.42
CA LEU A 370 15.64 19.87 -0.42
C LEU A 370 15.50 18.43 0.06
N VAL A 371 16.55 17.63 -0.06
CA VAL A 371 16.59 16.23 0.41
C VAL A 371 17.43 16.16 1.69
N ALA A 372 16.83 15.70 2.77
CA ALA A 372 17.52 15.37 4.02
C ALA A 372 17.74 13.85 4.11
N THR A 373 18.99 13.40 4.20
CA THR A 373 19.32 11.96 4.25
C THR A 373 19.55 11.44 5.67
N ASN A 374 19.52 12.33 6.65
CA ASN A 374 19.48 12.00 8.08
C ASN A 374 18.59 13.00 8.85
N VAL A 375 18.22 12.68 10.08
CA VAL A 375 17.28 13.49 10.87
C VAL A 375 17.85 14.82 11.35
N GLU A 376 19.16 14.97 11.40
CA GLU A 376 19.86 16.19 11.80
C GLU A 376 20.34 17.02 10.60
N ALA A 377 20.03 16.59 9.36
CA ALA A 377 20.48 17.29 8.15
C ALA A 377 20.04 18.76 8.06
N LEU A 378 18.93 19.12 8.71
CA LEU A 378 18.39 20.49 8.69
C LEU A 378 18.78 21.32 9.94
N GLY A 379 19.79 20.89 10.68
CA GLY A 379 20.17 21.53 11.94
C GLY A 379 19.05 21.48 12.98
N SER A 380 19.08 22.35 13.97
CA SER A 380 18.12 22.32 15.09
C SER A 380 17.02 23.39 15.03
N GLY A 381 17.02 24.26 14.03
CA GLY A 381 16.00 25.30 13.85
C GLY A 381 14.76 24.81 13.11
N ASP A 382 13.69 25.61 13.14
CA ASP A 382 12.45 25.29 12.43
C ASP A 382 12.63 25.34 10.90
N VAL A 383 11.76 24.62 10.17
CA VAL A 383 11.76 24.56 8.72
C VAL A 383 10.56 25.32 8.16
N THR A 384 10.83 26.26 7.25
CA THR A 384 9.81 26.88 6.42
C THR A 384 9.89 26.28 5.01
N ASP A 385 8.93 25.41 4.66
CA ASP A 385 8.86 24.77 3.37
C ASP A 385 7.75 25.39 2.50
N ASP A 386 8.14 26.12 1.47
CA ASP A 386 7.24 26.66 0.44
C ASP A 386 7.40 25.95 -0.92
N ALA A 387 8.14 24.82 -0.97
CA ALA A 387 8.38 24.05 -2.17
C ALA A 387 8.31 22.54 -1.90
N THR A 388 9.43 21.82 -1.82
CA THR A 388 9.43 20.38 -1.51
C THR A 388 10.55 20.05 -0.52
N LEU A 389 10.17 19.47 0.61
CA LEU A 389 11.08 18.84 1.55
C LEU A 389 10.98 17.33 1.43
N GLU A 390 12.06 16.67 0.99
CA GLU A 390 12.17 15.22 0.97
C GLU A 390 12.97 14.70 2.16
N LEU A 391 12.37 13.81 2.94
CA LEU A 391 12.98 13.13 4.08
C LEU A 391 13.31 11.69 3.70
N ASN A 392 14.51 11.46 3.19
CA ASN A 392 15.03 10.14 2.82
C ASN A 392 15.83 9.54 3.98
N THR A 393 15.21 9.35 5.11
CA THR A 393 15.89 8.95 6.34
C THR A 393 14.97 8.14 7.26
N GLY A 394 15.54 7.59 8.32
CA GLY A 394 14.83 6.98 9.44
C GLY A 394 15.28 7.60 10.76
N GLY A 395 14.49 7.40 11.81
CA GLY A 395 14.71 7.99 13.13
C GLY A 395 13.60 8.94 13.53
N THR A 396 13.90 9.92 14.39
CA THR A 396 12.93 10.93 14.81
C THR A 396 13.36 12.30 14.26
N PHE A 397 12.46 12.96 13.55
CA PHE A 397 12.63 14.30 13.03
C PHE A 397 11.85 15.28 13.90
N ASP A 398 12.57 16.14 14.63
CA ASP A 398 12.00 16.98 15.70
C ASP A 398 11.72 18.43 15.26
N ASN A 399 12.29 18.88 14.13
CA ASN A 399 12.07 20.25 13.64
C ASN A 399 10.58 20.47 13.32
N ALA A 400 10.06 21.64 13.71
CA ALA A 400 8.75 22.07 13.29
C ALA A 400 8.78 22.52 11.82
N ILE A 401 7.81 22.01 11.01
CA ILE A 401 7.73 22.33 9.58
C ILE A 401 6.50 23.20 9.33
N SER A 402 6.70 24.32 8.67
CA SER A 402 5.66 25.27 8.28
C SER A 402 5.77 25.62 6.79
N GLY A 403 4.81 26.39 6.25
CA GLY A 403 4.83 26.86 4.87
C GLY A 403 3.78 26.23 3.98
N SER A 404 3.88 26.46 2.69
CA SER A 404 2.92 25.98 1.67
C SER A 404 3.42 24.76 0.88
N GLY A 405 4.63 24.29 1.18
CA GLY A 405 5.29 23.19 0.47
C GLY A 405 4.80 21.81 0.84
N GLN A 406 5.29 20.83 0.08
CA GLN A 406 4.99 19.41 0.26
C GLN A 406 6.12 18.70 1.01
N VAL A 407 5.77 17.87 1.98
CA VAL A 407 6.71 16.95 2.64
C VAL A 407 6.61 15.57 2.00
N VAL A 408 7.75 15.04 1.56
CA VAL A 408 7.86 13.71 0.95
C VAL A 408 8.67 12.80 1.87
N LYS A 409 8.09 11.70 2.32
CA LYS A 409 8.84 10.60 2.95
C LYS A 409 9.24 9.61 1.86
N SER A 410 10.56 9.42 1.68
CA SER A 410 11.14 8.42 0.78
C SER A 410 12.09 7.47 1.53
N GLY A 411 12.57 6.44 0.83
CA GLY A 411 13.43 5.40 1.41
C GLY A 411 12.70 4.45 2.36
N ASP A 412 13.26 3.26 2.52
CA ASP A 412 12.67 2.09 3.19
C ASP A 412 12.60 2.15 4.74
N LYS A 413 13.22 3.17 5.35
CA LYS A 413 13.33 3.27 6.81
C LYS A 413 12.07 3.85 7.45
N MET A 414 11.92 3.60 8.75
CA MET A 414 10.89 4.21 9.58
C MET A 414 11.34 5.61 10.03
N LEU A 415 10.50 6.63 9.75
CA LEU A 415 10.68 8.01 10.16
C LEU A 415 9.52 8.44 11.05
N THR A 416 9.84 9.03 12.20
CA THR A 416 8.84 9.65 13.09
C THR A 416 8.88 11.16 12.95
N LEU A 417 7.75 11.78 12.65
CA LEU A 417 7.57 13.22 12.77
C LEU A 417 6.97 13.54 14.14
N SER A 418 7.73 14.25 14.97
CA SER A 418 7.34 14.60 16.33
C SER A 418 6.88 16.06 16.46
N GLY A 419 7.25 16.93 15.51
CA GLY A 419 6.91 18.35 15.50
C GLY A 419 5.39 18.60 15.35
N ALA A 420 4.90 19.71 15.92
CA ALA A 420 3.60 20.27 15.56
C ALA A 420 3.77 21.04 14.25
N ASN A 421 3.44 20.36 13.14
CA ASN A 421 3.67 20.87 11.80
C ASN A 421 2.44 21.63 11.27
N SER A 422 2.67 22.67 10.48
CA SER A 422 1.61 23.52 9.95
C SER A 422 1.67 23.71 8.43
N TYR A 423 2.57 22.98 7.74
CA TYR A 423 2.66 23.03 6.28
C TYR A 423 1.34 22.60 5.62
N SER A 424 1.05 23.15 4.44
CA SER A 424 -0.25 22.98 3.80
C SER A 424 -0.22 22.28 2.44
N GLY A 425 0.96 22.02 1.88
CA GLY A 425 1.09 21.38 0.55
C GLY A 425 0.89 19.86 0.55
N GLY A 426 0.60 19.29 1.72
CA GLY A 426 0.33 17.86 1.88
C GLY A 426 1.56 17.00 2.13
N THR A 427 1.30 15.73 2.40
CA THR A 427 2.35 14.73 2.68
C THR A 427 2.28 13.60 1.66
N LEU A 428 3.41 13.27 1.05
CA LEU A 428 3.56 12.08 0.20
C LEU A 428 4.43 11.04 0.91
N ILE A 429 3.90 9.86 1.12
CA ILE A 429 4.65 8.70 1.62
C ILE A 429 4.87 7.77 0.43
N SER A 430 6.08 7.76 -0.11
CA SER A 430 6.42 6.97 -1.31
C SER A 430 7.01 5.61 -0.95
N ASP A 431 7.69 5.49 0.20
CA ASP A 431 8.31 4.24 0.65
C ASP A 431 8.51 4.21 2.18
N GLY A 432 8.75 3.02 2.75
CA GLY A 432 9.00 2.79 4.17
C GLY A 432 7.80 3.06 5.07
N THR A 433 8.07 3.58 6.26
CA THR A 433 7.03 3.91 7.25
C THR A 433 7.17 5.35 7.73
N LEU A 434 6.10 6.12 7.68
CA LEU A 434 6.00 7.42 8.33
C LEU A 434 5.14 7.30 9.59
N VAL A 435 5.71 7.67 10.73
CA VAL A 435 5.01 7.67 12.03
C VAL A 435 4.62 9.10 12.40
N ALA A 436 3.33 9.34 12.55
CA ALA A 436 2.79 10.57 13.12
C ALA A 436 2.63 10.39 14.63
N SER A 437 3.40 11.12 15.43
CA SER A 437 3.36 11.04 16.89
C SER A 437 2.37 12.02 17.55
N ASN A 438 1.79 12.92 16.78
CA ASN A 438 0.66 13.77 17.17
C ASN A 438 -0.21 14.07 15.94
N VAL A 439 -1.42 14.59 16.13
CA VAL A 439 -2.37 14.85 15.03
C VAL A 439 -1.95 15.96 14.07
N GLU A 440 -1.04 16.82 14.49
CA GLU A 440 -0.50 17.92 13.69
C GLU A 440 0.80 17.53 12.97
N SER A 441 1.33 16.32 13.19
CA SER A 441 2.64 15.90 12.62
C SER A 441 2.70 15.95 11.10
N LEU A 442 1.57 15.81 10.41
CA LEU A 442 1.50 15.78 8.94
C LEU A 442 0.97 17.09 8.34
N GLY A 443 1.04 18.20 9.09
CA GLY A 443 0.54 19.49 8.62
C GLY A 443 -0.97 19.48 8.39
N THR A 444 -1.46 20.35 7.51
CA THR A 444 -2.91 20.55 7.27
C THR A 444 -3.38 20.10 5.89
N GLY A 445 -2.48 19.72 5.01
CA GLY A 445 -2.81 19.23 3.67
C GLY A 445 -3.15 17.74 3.65
N ASP A 446 -3.64 17.25 2.51
CA ASP A 446 -3.97 15.84 2.31
C ASP A 446 -2.74 14.94 2.35
N VAL A 447 -2.93 13.68 2.73
CA VAL A 447 -1.87 12.66 2.77
C VAL A 447 -2.04 11.69 1.62
N THR A 448 -1.04 11.58 0.76
CA THR A 448 -0.93 10.52 -0.24
C THR A 448 -0.03 9.42 0.31
N ASN A 449 -0.61 8.34 0.79
CA ASN A 449 0.11 7.21 1.37
C ASN A 449 0.22 6.06 0.36
N ASN A 450 1.42 5.81 -0.16
CA ASN A 450 1.70 4.67 -1.05
C ASN A 450 2.55 3.57 -0.39
N ALA A 451 2.85 3.73 0.91
CA ALA A 451 3.62 2.75 1.68
C ALA A 451 2.95 2.49 3.04
N THR A 452 3.52 2.92 4.16
CA THR A 452 2.88 2.74 5.48
C THR A 452 2.81 4.05 6.24
N LEU A 453 1.61 4.42 6.66
CA LEU A 453 1.36 5.50 7.60
C LEU A 453 1.00 4.90 8.97
N GLU A 454 1.81 5.17 9.98
CA GLU A 454 1.51 4.82 11.36
C GLU A 454 1.05 6.04 12.14
N LEU A 455 -0.14 5.95 12.74
CA LEU A 455 -0.74 6.97 13.60
C LEU A 455 -0.60 6.54 15.06
N ASN A 456 0.49 6.98 15.70
CA ASN A 456 0.79 6.70 17.11
C ASN A 456 0.40 7.88 17.99
N THR A 457 -0.87 8.21 17.98
CA THR A 457 -1.41 9.40 18.67
C THR A 457 -2.86 9.21 19.04
N GLY A 458 -3.37 10.11 19.89
CA GLY A 458 -4.80 10.31 20.17
C GLY A 458 -5.27 11.67 19.67
N GLY A 459 -6.59 11.89 19.73
CA GLY A 459 -7.20 13.13 19.26
C GLY A 459 -7.96 12.94 17.94
N THR A 460 -8.14 14.01 17.16
CA THR A 460 -8.84 13.97 15.87
C THR A 460 -7.84 14.23 14.75
N PHE A 461 -7.79 13.33 13.78
CA PHE A 461 -6.98 13.44 12.58
C PHE A 461 -7.89 13.79 11.40
N ASP A 462 -7.75 15.02 10.90
CA ASP A 462 -8.69 15.61 9.94
C ASP A 462 -8.21 15.52 8.48
N ASN A 463 -6.91 15.23 8.25
CA ASN A 463 -6.36 15.11 6.89
C ASN A 463 -7.05 13.97 6.13
N ALA A 464 -7.39 14.21 4.86
CA ALA A 464 -7.81 13.14 3.98
C ALA A 464 -6.62 12.26 3.60
N ILE A 465 -6.78 10.95 3.67
CA ILE A 465 -5.73 9.96 3.35
C ILE A 465 -6.12 9.22 2.08
N GLY A 466 -5.29 9.34 1.04
CA GLY A 466 -5.43 8.59 -0.21
C GLY A 466 -4.21 7.71 -0.48
N GLY A 467 -4.19 7.02 -1.63
CA GLY A 467 -3.06 6.20 -2.08
C GLY A 467 -3.28 4.70 -1.89
N SER A 468 -2.24 3.92 -2.14
CA SER A 468 -2.29 2.44 -2.10
C SER A 468 -1.75 1.81 -0.82
N GLY A 469 -1.21 2.62 0.09
CA GLY A 469 -0.54 2.15 1.30
C GLY A 469 -1.47 1.80 2.44
N ASN A 470 -0.89 1.24 3.50
CA ASN A 470 -1.58 0.82 4.72
C ASN A 470 -1.63 1.96 5.75
N VAL A 471 -2.68 1.97 6.55
CA VAL A 471 -2.76 2.81 7.76
C VAL A 471 -2.71 1.92 9.00
N VAL A 472 -1.84 2.24 9.94
CA VAL A 472 -1.68 1.53 11.21
C VAL A 472 -2.01 2.47 12.36
N LYS A 473 -3.02 2.16 13.15
CA LYS A 473 -3.25 2.81 14.45
C LYS A 473 -2.49 2.04 15.52
N SER A 474 -1.55 2.72 16.18
CA SER A 474 -0.79 2.18 17.31
C SER A 474 -0.96 3.07 18.56
N GLY A 475 -0.29 2.69 19.65
CA GLY A 475 -0.42 3.40 20.92
C GLY A 475 -1.76 3.17 21.64
N ALA A 476 -1.85 3.60 22.89
CA ALA A 476 -2.98 3.30 23.78
C ALA A 476 -4.13 4.32 23.72
N ASP A 477 -3.92 5.44 23.05
CA ASP A 477 -4.87 6.55 23.03
C ASP A 477 -6.01 6.35 22.03
N THR A 478 -7.11 7.11 22.22
CA THR A 478 -8.20 7.15 21.24
C THR A 478 -7.90 8.12 20.12
N LEU A 479 -7.94 7.65 18.88
CA LEU A 479 -7.79 8.44 17.68
C LEU A 479 -9.09 8.42 16.86
N THR A 480 -9.56 9.58 16.45
CA THR A 480 -10.71 9.73 15.56
C THR A 480 -10.20 10.08 14.15
N LEU A 481 -10.59 9.29 13.15
CA LEU A 481 -10.45 9.65 11.75
C LEU A 481 -11.74 10.29 11.27
N SER A 482 -11.66 11.57 10.88
CA SER A 482 -12.81 12.37 10.42
C SER A 482 -12.82 12.58 8.91
N GLY A 483 -11.70 12.41 8.22
CA GLY A 483 -11.57 12.55 6.77
C GLY A 483 -12.34 11.49 5.98
N SER A 484 -12.80 11.83 4.77
CA SER A 484 -13.23 10.85 3.77
C SER A 484 -11.97 10.26 3.13
N ASN A 485 -11.57 9.09 3.58
CA ASN A 485 -10.33 8.44 3.18
C ASN A 485 -10.56 7.49 2.00
N SER A 486 -9.59 7.42 1.09
CA SER A 486 -9.68 6.62 -0.13
C SER A 486 -8.51 5.64 -0.32
N TYR A 487 -7.65 5.48 0.70
CA TYR A 487 -6.54 4.53 0.61
C TYR A 487 -7.03 3.08 0.47
N THR A 488 -6.25 2.25 -0.19
CA THR A 488 -6.68 0.90 -0.57
C THR A 488 -5.93 -0.23 0.14
N GLY A 489 -4.84 0.06 0.84
CA GLY A 489 -3.98 -0.96 1.46
C GLY A 489 -4.52 -1.55 2.76
N GLY A 490 -5.62 -1.02 3.29
CA GLY A 490 -6.25 -1.50 4.52
C GLY A 490 -5.80 -0.79 5.79
N THR A 491 -6.48 -1.14 6.89
CA THR A 491 -6.26 -0.54 8.21
C THR A 491 -5.90 -1.61 9.23
N THR A 492 -4.84 -1.38 10.00
CA THR A 492 -4.47 -2.24 11.13
C THR A 492 -4.61 -1.46 12.43
N ILE A 493 -5.38 -1.97 13.38
CA ILE A 493 -5.53 -1.40 14.73
C ILE A 493 -4.78 -2.32 15.69
N SER A 494 -3.62 -1.89 16.16
CA SER A 494 -2.72 -2.66 17.03
C SER A 494 -2.81 -2.26 18.49
N GLY A 495 -3.38 -1.07 18.82
CA GLY A 495 -3.54 -0.60 20.19
C GLY A 495 -4.51 0.57 20.31
N GLY A 496 -5.03 0.78 21.52
CA GLY A 496 -5.98 1.86 21.85
C GLY A 496 -7.33 1.71 21.15
N THR A 497 -7.95 2.85 20.83
CA THR A 497 -9.23 2.91 20.12
C THR A 497 -9.08 3.71 18.84
N LEU A 498 -9.55 3.16 17.72
CA LEU A 498 -9.75 3.90 16.49
C LEU A 498 -11.22 4.19 16.27
N VAL A 499 -11.58 5.46 16.19
CA VAL A 499 -12.95 5.92 15.95
C VAL A 499 -13.10 6.29 14.48
N ALA A 500 -13.98 5.60 13.78
CA ALA A 500 -14.41 5.98 12.44
C ALA A 500 -15.67 6.87 12.54
N SER A 501 -15.56 8.14 12.19
CA SER A 501 -16.68 9.09 12.28
C SER A 501 -17.54 9.17 11.02
N ASN A 502 -17.17 8.45 9.97
CA ASN A 502 -17.95 8.23 8.75
C ASN A 502 -17.57 6.87 8.13
N VAL A 503 -18.36 6.36 7.20
CA VAL A 503 -18.15 5.03 6.59
C VAL A 503 -16.90 4.92 5.71
N GLU A 504 -16.39 6.07 5.21
CA GLU A 504 -15.18 6.14 4.39
C GLU A 504 -13.92 6.38 5.23
N ALA A 505 -14.05 6.55 6.56
CA ALA A 505 -12.91 6.92 7.42
C ALA A 505 -11.73 5.91 7.37
N LEU A 506 -12.00 4.65 7.05
CA LEU A 506 -10.99 3.58 7.02
C LEU A 506 -10.58 3.17 5.59
N GLY A 507 -10.82 4.04 4.59
CA GLY A 507 -10.53 3.73 3.20
C GLY A 507 -11.35 2.55 2.69
N THR A 508 -10.87 1.87 1.66
CA THR A 508 -11.61 0.78 0.99
C THR A 508 -11.00 -0.60 1.20
N GLY A 509 -9.86 -0.70 1.87
CA GLY A 509 -9.22 -1.98 2.18
C GLY A 509 -9.78 -2.63 3.44
N ASP A 510 -9.42 -3.89 3.69
CA ASP A 510 -9.85 -4.65 4.85
C ASP A 510 -9.29 -4.08 6.17
N VAL A 511 -10.00 -4.33 7.27
CA VAL A 511 -9.60 -3.88 8.61
C VAL A 511 -9.12 -5.08 9.44
N THR A 512 -7.90 -5.01 9.93
CA THR A 512 -7.36 -5.92 10.93
C THR A 512 -7.43 -5.25 12.31
N ASN A 513 -8.45 -5.58 13.09
CA ASN A 513 -8.67 -5.00 14.42
C ASN A 513 -8.15 -5.94 15.52
N ASN A 514 -7.07 -5.54 16.20
CA ASN A 514 -6.53 -6.27 17.36
C ASN A 514 -6.69 -5.47 18.68
N ALA A 515 -7.43 -4.37 18.67
CA ALA A 515 -7.71 -3.56 19.85
C ALA A 515 -9.18 -3.14 19.86
N VAL A 516 -9.52 -1.86 19.72
CA VAL A 516 -10.91 -1.41 19.66
C VAL A 516 -11.16 -0.59 18.38
N LEU A 517 -12.16 -1.01 17.62
CA LEU A 517 -12.70 -0.23 16.51
C LEU A 517 -14.07 0.32 16.94
N GLU A 518 -14.18 1.63 17.04
CA GLU A 518 -15.46 2.32 17.26
C GLU A 518 -16.01 2.88 15.94
N LEU A 519 -17.21 2.48 15.58
CA LEU A 519 -17.96 2.96 14.43
C LEU A 519 -19.00 3.98 14.90
N ASN A 520 -18.62 5.25 14.93
CA ASN A 520 -19.49 6.37 15.32
C ASN A 520 -20.11 7.01 14.08
N THR A 521 -20.89 6.24 13.36
CA THR A 521 -21.45 6.63 12.06
C THR A 521 -22.75 5.88 11.76
N GLY A 522 -23.47 6.33 10.74
CA GLY A 522 -24.53 5.60 10.06
C GLY A 522 -24.16 5.40 8.58
N GLY A 523 -24.91 4.55 7.90
CA GLY A 523 -24.68 4.19 6.49
C GLY A 523 -24.17 2.75 6.34
N ASP A 524 -23.66 2.41 5.16
CA ASP A 524 -23.18 1.07 4.87
C ASP A 524 -21.66 1.00 5.05
N PHE A 525 -21.21 0.10 5.91
CA PHE A 525 -19.78 -0.16 6.16
C PHE A 525 -19.40 -1.49 5.51
N ASP A 526 -18.67 -1.42 4.40
CA ASP A 526 -18.39 -2.56 3.52
C ASP A 526 -17.04 -3.25 3.77
N ASN A 527 -16.14 -2.62 4.55
CA ASN A 527 -14.83 -3.23 4.84
C ASN A 527 -14.99 -4.53 5.63
N ALA A 528 -14.27 -5.58 5.23
CA ALA A 528 -14.19 -6.79 6.02
C ALA A 528 -13.33 -6.55 7.28
N ILE A 529 -13.84 -6.98 8.44
CA ILE A 529 -13.17 -6.80 9.73
C ILE A 529 -12.68 -8.15 10.25
N SER A 530 -11.39 -8.23 10.54
CA SER A 530 -10.73 -9.40 11.12
C SER A 530 -9.98 -9.04 12.40
N GLY A 531 -9.36 -10.02 13.06
CA GLY A 531 -8.51 -9.83 14.23
C GLY A 531 -9.18 -10.22 15.55
N SER A 532 -8.51 -9.88 16.66
CA SER A 532 -8.96 -10.27 18.01
C SER A 532 -9.63 -9.14 18.79
N GLY A 533 -9.74 -7.96 18.20
CA GLY A 533 -10.28 -6.76 18.82
C GLY A 533 -11.81 -6.69 18.88
N GLN A 534 -12.29 -5.74 19.65
CA GLN A 534 -13.71 -5.45 19.84
C GLN A 534 -14.19 -4.44 18.78
N VAL A 535 -15.42 -4.59 18.31
CA VAL A 535 -16.12 -3.61 17.49
C VAL A 535 -17.22 -2.93 18.33
N GLU A 536 -17.22 -1.61 18.36
CA GLU A 536 -18.21 -0.81 19.06
C GLU A 536 -19.01 0.04 18.06
N LYS A 537 -20.32 -0.06 18.10
CA LYS A 537 -21.24 0.86 17.41
C LYS A 537 -21.66 1.95 18.39
N SER A 538 -21.38 3.20 18.06
CA SER A 538 -21.81 4.38 18.81
C SER A 538 -22.53 5.39 17.90
N GLY A 539 -23.12 6.44 18.49
CA GLY A 539 -23.90 7.45 17.78
C GLY A 539 -25.28 6.98 17.33
N ASP A 540 -26.21 7.93 17.16
CA ASP A 540 -27.63 7.71 16.93
C ASP A 540 -28.00 7.12 15.56
N GLY A 541 -27.04 7.07 14.62
CA GLY A 541 -27.27 6.65 13.23
C GLY A 541 -27.53 5.14 13.09
N THR A 542 -28.14 4.78 11.96
CA THR A 542 -28.26 3.38 11.55
C THR A 542 -27.03 2.98 10.74
N LEU A 543 -26.30 2.00 11.21
CA LEU A 543 -25.12 1.42 10.56
C LEU A 543 -25.42 0.03 10.05
N THR A 544 -25.09 -0.25 8.80
CA THR A 544 -25.17 -1.59 8.20
C THR A 544 -23.78 -2.20 8.11
N LEU A 545 -23.60 -3.40 8.64
CA LEU A 545 -22.43 -4.24 8.42
C LEU A 545 -22.79 -5.32 7.39
N SER A 546 -22.13 -5.29 6.23
CA SER A 546 -22.38 -6.21 5.11
C SER A 546 -21.29 -7.25 4.92
N GLY A 547 -20.07 -7.04 5.46
CA GLY A 547 -18.91 -7.90 5.29
C GLY A 547 -19.02 -9.27 5.97
N SER A 548 -18.28 -10.26 5.45
CA SER A 548 -17.96 -11.48 6.17
C SER A 548 -16.89 -11.20 7.19
N ASN A 549 -17.29 -10.85 8.41
CA ASN A 549 -16.40 -10.45 9.48
C ASN A 549 -15.93 -11.66 10.31
N THR A 550 -14.66 -11.66 10.68
CA THR A 550 -14.03 -12.79 11.39
C THR A 550 -13.40 -12.39 12.73
N TYR A 551 -13.61 -11.15 13.18
CA TYR A 551 -13.09 -10.70 14.46
C TYR A 551 -13.68 -11.48 15.63
N THR A 552 -12.92 -11.62 16.72
CA THR A 552 -13.27 -12.50 17.83
C THR A 552 -13.56 -11.79 19.15
N GLY A 553 -13.26 -10.48 19.24
CA GLY A 553 -13.38 -9.71 20.48
C GLY A 553 -14.80 -9.28 20.85
N GLY A 554 -15.78 -9.63 20.03
CA GLY A 554 -17.19 -9.32 20.25
C GLY A 554 -17.61 -7.95 19.73
N THR A 555 -18.92 -7.71 19.79
CA THR A 555 -19.57 -6.47 19.32
C THR A 555 -20.33 -5.80 20.45
N THR A 556 -20.14 -4.50 20.63
CA THR A 556 -20.95 -3.70 21.58
C THR A 556 -21.75 -2.65 20.81
N ILE A 557 -23.05 -2.61 21.02
CA ILE A 557 -23.95 -1.62 20.45
C ILE A 557 -24.36 -0.68 21.58
N ASN A 558 -23.79 0.52 21.58
CA ASN A 558 -24.04 1.49 22.66
C ASN A 558 -25.22 2.41 22.35
N ASP A 559 -25.42 2.74 21.06
CA ASP A 559 -26.45 3.67 20.62
C ASP A 559 -26.90 3.44 19.18
N GLY A 560 -28.05 3.99 18.75
CA GLY A 560 -28.59 3.88 17.40
C GLY A 560 -29.03 2.46 17.00
N THR A 561 -28.83 2.11 15.75
CA THR A 561 -29.18 0.78 15.21
C THR A 561 -27.99 0.17 14.46
N LEU A 562 -27.69 -1.08 14.77
CA LEU A 562 -26.75 -1.89 13.99
C LEU A 562 -27.52 -2.93 13.19
N ILE A 563 -27.40 -2.88 11.86
CA ILE A 563 -28.00 -3.86 10.95
C ILE A 563 -26.96 -4.88 10.53
N ALA A 564 -27.19 -6.14 10.82
CA ALA A 564 -26.40 -7.26 10.30
C ALA A 564 -27.13 -7.89 9.09
N THR A 565 -26.46 -7.90 7.93
CA THR A 565 -27.03 -8.44 6.68
C THR A 565 -26.55 -9.86 6.38
N SER A 566 -25.68 -10.41 7.22
CA SER A 566 -25.27 -11.82 7.22
C SER A 566 -25.09 -12.32 8.66
N VAL A 567 -25.12 -13.62 8.87
CA VAL A 567 -24.87 -14.23 10.19
C VAL A 567 -23.43 -14.03 10.66
N GLU A 568 -22.51 -13.75 9.74
CA GLU A 568 -21.11 -13.50 10.00
C GLU A 568 -20.79 -12.00 10.21
N ALA A 569 -21.76 -11.11 9.99
CA ALA A 569 -21.54 -9.66 10.03
C ALA A 569 -20.97 -9.14 11.37
N LEU A 570 -21.24 -9.84 12.48
CA LEU A 570 -20.83 -9.46 13.83
C LEU A 570 -19.64 -10.27 14.37
N GLY A 571 -18.87 -10.92 13.46
CA GLY A 571 -17.77 -11.79 13.85
C GLY A 571 -18.22 -12.99 14.67
N THR A 572 -17.35 -13.54 15.49
CA THR A 572 -17.62 -14.78 16.25
C THR A 572 -17.71 -14.59 17.77
N GLY A 573 -17.47 -13.39 18.27
CA GLY A 573 -17.59 -13.07 19.70
C GLY A 573 -19.03 -12.76 20.13
N ASP A 574 -19.24 -12.65 21.44
CA ASP A 574 -20.55 -12.29 22.00
C ASP A 574 -20.96 -10.85 21.62
N VAL A 575 -22.27 -10.61 21.59
CA VAL A 575 -22.85 -9.29 21.29
C VAL A 575 -23.41 -8.69 22.56
N THR A 576 -23.01 -7.48 22.89
CA THR A 576 -23.61 -6.65 23.94
C THR A 576 -24.48 -5.59 23.30
N ASP A 577 -25.78 -5.79 23.24
CA ASP A 577 -26.74 -4.87 22.65
C ASP A 577 -27.38 -3.99 23.76
N ASN A 578 -27.06 -2.70 23.76
CA ASN A 578 -27.67 -1.73 24.66
C ASN A 578 -28.60 -0.74 23.93
N ALA A 579 -28.82 -0.94 22.62
CA ALA A 579 -29.63 -0.07 21.77
C ALA A 579 -30.57 -0.89 20.86
N THR A 580 -30.23 -1.05 19.56
CA THR A 580 -31.02 -1.88 18.67
C THR A 580 -30.07 -2.70 17.76
N LEU A 581 -30.24 -4.01 17.80
CA LEU A 581 -29.64 -4.95 16.85
C LEU A 581 -30.70 -5.43 15.86
N ALA A 582 -30.55 -5.09 14.58
CA ALA A 582 -31.44 -5.55 13.53
C ALA A 582 -30.75 -6.68 12.71
N LEU A 583 -31.35 -7.86 12.73
CA LEU A 583 -30.89 -9.05 11.99
C LEU A 583 -31.71 -9.18 10.70
N ASN A 584 -31.19 -8.63 9.62
CA ASN A 584 -31.79 -8.69 8.28
C ASN A 584 -31.12 -9.80 7.45
N THR A 585 -31.23 -11.04 7.91
CA THR A 585 -30.55 -12.19 7.33
C THR A 585 -31.29 -13.47 7.62
N GLY A 586 -30.96 -14.54 6.92
CA GLY A 586 -31.31 -15.93 7.23
C GLY A 586 -30.08 -16.73 7.64
N GLY A 587 -30.29 -17.98 8.09
CA GLY A 587 -29.25 -18.89 8.56
C GLY A 587 -29.16 -18.98 10.08
N ASP A 588 -28.05 -19.54 10.60
CA ASP A 588 -27.86 -19.79 12.01
C ASP A 588 -27.00 -18.69 12.65
N PHE A 589 -27.58 -17.89 13.52
CA PHE A 589 -26.91 -16.88 14.31
C PHE A 589 -26.52 -17.49 15.67
N ILE A 590 -25.23 -17.69 15.86
CA ILE A 590 -24.69 -18.48 16.99
C ILE A 590 -24.15 -17.61 18.14
N ASN A 591 -23.94 -16.30 17.92
CA ASN A 591 -23.43 -15.41 18.95
C ASN A 591 -24.44 -15.29 20.11
N ASN A 592 -23.95 -15.25 21.34
CA ASN A 592 -24.78 -14.88 22.48
C ASN A 592 -25.06 -13.38 22.48
N ILE A 593 -26.28 -12.99 22.74
CA ILE A 593 -26.70 -11.58 22.79
C ILE A 593 -27.07 -11.22 24.21
N GLY A 594 -26.37 -10.26 24.79
CA GLY A 594 -26.69 -9.70 26.10
C GLY A 594 -26.99 -8.21 26.01
N GLY A 595 -27.23 -7.54 27.16
CA GLY A 595 -27.47 -6.11 27.26
C GLY A 595 -28.91 -5.74 27.46
N THR A 596 -29.21 -4.44 27.30
CA THR A 596 -30.55 -3.86 27.57
C THR A 596 -31.31 -3.50 26.29
N GLY A 597 -30.68 -3.73 25.14
CA GLY A 597 -31.21 -3.37 23.83
C GLY A 597 -32.27 -4.33 23.32
N ARG A 598 -32.81 -3.99 22.14
CA ARG A 598 -33.86 -4.71 21.44
C ARG A 598 -33.29 -5.43 20.23
N VAL A 599 -33.67 -6.71 20.03
CA VAL A 599 -33.33 -7.47 18.81
C VAL A 599 -34.51 -7.41 17.85
N GLU A 600 -34.23 -7.06 16.59
CA GLU A 600 -35.22 -7.04 15.51
C GLU A 600 -34.85 -8.06 14.44
N LYS A 601 -35.79 -8.96 14.11
CA LYS A 601 -35.70 -9.84 12.92
C LYS A 601 -36.51 -9.18 11.80
N SER A 602 -35.86 -8.94 10.67
CA SER A 602 -36.49 -8.41 9.45
C SER A 602 -36.07 -9.24 8.20
N GLY A 603 -36.67 -8.92 7.06
CA GLY A 603 -36.47 -9.69 5.82
C GLY A 603 -37.23 -11.01 5.79
N ASP A 604 -37.35 -11.60 4.60
CA ASP A 604 -38.25 -12.74 4.33
C ASP A 604 -37.62 -14.11 4.67
N GLU A 605 -36.33 -14.16 4.98
CA GLU A 605 -35.62 -15.42 5.21
C GLU A 605 -35.83 -15.99 6.62
N THR A 606 -35.51 -17.26 6.82
CA THR A 606 -35.52 -17.91 8.12
C THR A 606 -34.22 -17.70 8.85
N LEU A 607 -34.29 -17.10 10.04
CA LEU A 607 -33.17 -16.92 10.97
C LEU A 607 -33.34 -17.82 12.18
N THR A 608 -32.28 -18.57 12.52
CA THR A 608 -32.23 -19.39 13.73
C THR A 608 -31.39 -18.69 14.81
N LEU A 609 -31.92 -18.46 15.99
CA LEU A 609 -31.17 -18.06 17.18
C LEU A 609 -30.92 -19.28 18.06
N SER A 610 -29.64 -19.63 18.23
CA SER A 610 -29.21 -20.79 19.02
C SER A 610 -28.46 -20.42 20.29
N GLY A 611 -28.04 -19.14 20.46
CA GLY A 611 -27.34 -18.64 21.63
C GLY A 611 -28.20 -18.65 22.91
N SER A 612 -27.56 -18.73 24.09
CA SER A 612 -28.18 -18.41 25.37
C SER A 612 -28.20 -16.89 25.56
N ASN A 613 -29.29 -16.27 25.15
CA ASN A 613 -29.39 -14.82 25.09
C ASN A 613 -29.95 -14.24 26.40
N THR A 614 -29.43 -13.11 26.81
CA THR A 614 -29.82 -12.46 28.11
C THR A 614 -30.29 -11.01 27.95
N TYR A 615 -30.44 -10.53 26.70
CA TYR A 615 -30.92 -9.17 26.46
C TYR A 615 -32.35 -8.94 27.03
N THR A 616 -32.65 -7.70 27.43
CA THR A 616 -33.88 -7.40 28.18
C THR A 616 -34.87 -6.49 27.42
N GLY A 617 -34.45 -5.86 26.31
CA GLY A 617 -35.26 -4.90 25.57
C GLY A 617 -36.33 -5.51 24.66
N GLY A 618 -36.42 -6.84 24.64
CA GLY A 618 -37.41 -7.60 23.87
C GLY A 618 -37.03 -7.89 22.44
N THR A 619 -37.90 -8.65 21.77
CA THR A 619 -37.69 -9.10 20.37
C THR A 619 -38.83 -8.59 19.49
N LEU A 620 -38.49 -8.02 18.32
CA LEU A 620 -39.48 -7.68 17.29
C LEU A 620 -39.23 -8.60 16.06
N ILE A 621 -40.27 -9.29 15.64
CA ILE A 621 -40.28 -10.06 14.41
C ILE A 621 -41.16 -9.35 13.40
N SER A 622 -40.58 -8.72 12.38
CA SER A 622 -41.32 -7.90 11.41
C SER A 622 -41.45 -8.59 10.05
N GLY A 623 -40.65 -9.66 9.76
CA GLY A 623 -40.71 -10.40 8.52
C GLY A 623 -40.05 -11.77 8.62
N GLY A 624 -40.37 -12.68 7.69
CA GLY A 624 -39.84 -14.04 7.59
C GLY A 624 -40.15 -14.94 8.77
N THR A 625 -39.23 -15.81 9.13
CA THR A 625 -39.36 -16.73 10.28
C THR A 625 -38.19 -16.56 11.24
N LEU A 626 -38.48 -16.41 12.53
CA LEU A 626 -37.49 -16.51 13.59
C LEU A 626 -37.63 -17.86 14.31
N VAL A 627 -36.58 -18.66 14.31
CA VAL A 627 -36.54 -19.97 14.97
C VAL A 627 -35.77 -19.85 16.29
N ALA A 628 -36.39 -20.13 17.40
CA ALA A 628 -35.76 -20.26 18.72
C ALA A 628 -35.47 -21.72 19.02
N THR A 629 -34.20 -22.10 19.21
CA THR A 629 -33.79 -23.50 19.45
C THR A 629 -33.57 -23.80 20.95
N ASN A 630 -33.71 -22.81 21.81
CA ASN A 630 -33.74 -22.96 23.27
C ASN A 630 -34.67 -21.88 23.89
N VAL A 631 -35.05 -22.05 25.14
CA VAL A 631 -35.98 -21.11 25.82
C VAL A 631 -35.39 -19.73 26.11
N GLU A 632 -34.06 -19.61 26.09
CA GLU A 632 -33.32 -18.38 26.32
C GLU A 632 -33.02 -17.64 25.01
N ALA A 633 -33.32 -18.24 23.84
CA ALA A 633 -32.93 -17.69 22.56
C ALA A 633 -33.46 -16.27 22.29
N LEU A 634 -34.58 -15.88 22.88
CA LEU A 634 -35.21 -14.58 22.70
C LEU A 634 -34.96 -13.61 23.87
N GLY A 635 -33.93 -13.88 24.72
CA GLY A 635 -33.69 -13.07 25.92
C GLY A 635 -34.81 -13.15 26.91
N THR A 636 -34.97 -12.11 27.74
CA THR A 636 -35.96 -12.09 28.84
C THR A 636 -37.09 -11.05 28.69
N GLY A 637 -37.01 -10.26 27.62
CA GLY A 637 -38.02 -9.23 27.31
C GLY A 637 -39.24 -9.80 26.55
N ASP A 638 -40.27 -9.02 26.38
CA ASP A 638 -41.48 -9.40 25.63
C ASP A 638 -41.16 -9.59 24.13
N VAL A 639 -41.91 -10.48 23.44
CA VAL A 639 -41.81 -10.70 22.02
C VAL A 639 -42.98 -10.06 21.28
N THR A 640 -42.68 -9.21 20.29
CA THR A 640 -43.68 -8.71 19.36
C THR A 640 -43.53 -9.47 18.05
N ASP A 641 -44.39 -10.44 17.81
CA ASP A 641 -44.40 -11.23 16.58
C ASP A 641 -45.41 -10.70 15.57
N ASN A 642 -44.94 -10.17 14.44
CA ASN A 642 -45.81 -9.73 13.34
C ASN A 642 -45.60 -10.60 12.09
N ALA A 643 -44.85 -11.71 12.16
CA ALA A 643 -44.59 -12.61 11.08
C ALA A 643 -44.71 -14.08 11.54
N VAL A 644 -43.60 -14.84 11.68
CA VAL A 644 -43.62 -16.20 12.20
C VAL A 644 -42.58 -16.39 13.28
N LEU A 645 -43.00 -16.82 14.45
CA LEU A 645 -42.11 -17.31 15.51
C LEU A 645 -42.21 -18.82 15.58
N GLU A 646 -41.12 -19.52 15.29
CA GLU A 646 -40.98 -20.95 15.47
C GLU A 646 -40.24 -21.28 16.77
N LEU A 647 -40.88 -22.03 17.69
CA LEU A 647 -40.28 -22.54 18.90
C LEU A 647 -39.91 -24.01 18.74
N ASN A 648 -38.67 -24.24 18.34
CA ASN A 648 -38.09 -25.57 18.15
C ASN A 648 -37.28 -25.99 19.40
N THR A 649 -37.98 -26.07 20.53
CA THR A 649 -37.31 -26.29 21.83
C THR A 649 -38.28 -26.99 22.80
N GLY A 650 -37.74 -27.49 23.91
CA GLY A 650 -38.48 -27.94 25.11
C GLY A 650 -38.14 -27.05 26.30
N GLY A 651 -38.86 -27.21 27.39
CA GLY A 651 -38.70 -26.42 28.63
C GLY A 651 -39.77 -25.34 28.81
N ASP A 652 -39.48 -24.37 29.69
CA ASP A 652 -40.47 -23.32 30.07
C ASP A 652 -40.14 -22.03 29.30
N PHE A 653 -41.01 -21.62 28.39
CA PHE A 653 -40.94 -20.32 27.69
C PHE A 653 -41.77 -19.28 28.41
N ILE A 654 -41.12 -18.32 29.02
CA ILE A 654 -41.75 -17.36 29.95
C ILE A 654 -42.10 -15.99 29.37
N ASN A 655 -41.56 -15.67 28.17
CA ASN A 655 -41.79 -14.37 27.52
C ASN A 655 -43.25 -14.23 27.13
N ASN A 656 -43.80 -13.02 27.26
CA ASN A 656 -45.09 -12.70 26.70
C ASN A 656 -44.95 -12.48 25.20
N ILE A 657 -45.85 -13.05 24.40
CA ILE A 657 -45.84 -12.92 22.94
C ILE A 657 -47.08 -12.11 22.52
N GLY A 658 -46.83 -10.98 21.88
CA GLY A 658 -47.89 -10.15 21.28
C GLY A 658 -47.69 -9.99 19.77
N GLY A 659 -48.60 -9.25 19.12
CA GLY A 659 -48.51 -8.95 17.69
C GLY A 659 -49.52 -9.68 16.82
N THR A 660 -49.34 -9.62 15.50
CA THR A 660 -50.25 -10.19 14.50
C THR A 660 -49.72 -11.47 13.88
N GLY A 661 -48.56 -11.91 14.27
CA GLY A 661 -47.87 -13.07 13.74
C GLY A 661 -48.41 -14.41 14.26
N ARG A 662 -47.86 -15.49 13.71
CA ARG A 662 -48.20 -16.88 14.05
C ARG A 662 -47.08 -17.50 14.87
N VAL A 663 -47.45 -18.23 15.92
CA VAL A 663 -46.51 -19.06 16.68
C VAL A 663 -46.59 -20.51 16.23
N GLU A 664 -45.44 -21.13 15.96
CA GLU A 664 -45.32 -22.53 15.58
C GLU A 664 -44.47 -23.28 16.60
N LYS A 665 -44.99 -24.32 17.20
CA LYS A 665 -44.26 -25.30 18.01
C LYS A 665 -43.82 -26.44 17.09
N SER A 666 -42.51 -26.60 16.94
CA SER A 666 -41.88 -27.70 16.21
C SER A 666 -40.96 -28.54 17.13
N GLY A 667 -40.36 -29.61 16.59
CA GLY A 667 -39.52 -30.53 17.34
C GLY A 667 -40.29 -31.45 18.30
N ASP A 668 -39.61 -32.48 18.81
CA ASP A 668 -40.22 -33.58 19.55
C ASP A 668 -40.34 -33.33 21.07
N ASP A 669 -39.76 -32.28 21.59
CA ASP A 669 -39.70 -31.97 23.01
C ASP A 669 -41.01 -31.37 23.53
N THR A 670 -41.21 -31.39 24.88
CA THR A 670 -42.26 -30.71 25.54
C THR A 670 -41.90 -29.26 25.84
N LEU A 671 -42.68 -28.33 25.28
CA LEU A 671 -42.59 -26.89 25.53
C LEU A 671 -43.75 -26.40 26.37
N THR A 672 -43.47 -25.66 27.43
CA THR A 672 -44.47 -24.99 28.26
C THR A 672 -44.54 -23.51 27.92
N LEU A 673 -45.72 -23.01 27.52
CA LEU A 673 -45.98 -21.56 27.45
C LEU A 673 -46.69 -21.08 28.73
N SER A 674 -45.99 -20.23 29.45
CA SER A 674 -46.51 -19.68 30.72
C SER A 674 -46.86 -18.18 30.66
N GLY A 675 -46.43 -17.48 29.59
CA GLY A 675 -46.71 -16.08 29.36
C GLY A 675 -48.20 -15.79 29.11
N THR A 676 -48.64 -14.55 29.41
CA THR A 676 -49.93 -14.03 28.99
C THR A 676 -49.81 -13.52 27.56
N ASN A 677 -50.16 -14.32 26.60
CA ASN A 677 -49.95 -14.06 25.17
C ASN A 677 -51.14 -13.38 24.51
N SER A 678 -50.89 -12.46 23.59
CA SER A 678 -51.95 -11.70 22.91
C SER A 678 -51.80 -11.68 21.38
N TYR A 679 -50.94 -12.53 20.82
CA TYR A 679 -50.79 -12.64 19.35
C TYR A 679 -52.06 -13.16 18.70
N THR A 680 -52.32 -12.74 17.45
CA THR A 680 -53.59 -12.97 16.78
C THR A 680 -53.50 -13.92 15.57
N GLY A 681 -52.30 -14.26 15.09
CA GLY A 681 -52.12 -15.08 13.90
C GLY A 681 -52.26 -16.57 14.10
N GLY A 682 -52.57 -16.99 15.30
CA GLY A 682 -52.85 -18.41 15.66
C GLY A 682 -51.62 -19.18 16.05
N THR A 683 -51.85 -20.44 16.48
CA THR A 683 -50.81 -21.37 16.92
C THR A 683 -50.84 -22.63 16.07
N THR A 684 -49.66 -23.07 15.58
CA THR A 684 -49.51 -24.36 14.91
C THR A 684 -48.61 -25.28 15.76
N ILE A 685 -49.07 -26.48 16.03
CA ILE A 685 -48.28 -27.51 16.73
C ILE A 685 -48.00 -28.61 15.75
N SER A 686 -46.74 -28.69 15.28
CA SER A 686 -46.31 -29.64 14.26
C SER A 686 -45.54 -30.85 14.82
N GLY A 687 -45.01 -30.75 16.07
CA GLY A 687 -44.28 -31.82 16.74
C GLY A 687 -44.28 -31.69 18.27
N GLY A 688 -44.01 -32.79 18.98
CA GLY A 688 -43.88 -32.88 20.41
C GLY A 688 -45.15 -32.54 21.20
N THR A 689 -44.99 -31.90 22.33
CA THR A 689 -46.08 -31.44 23.20
C THR A 689 -45.99 -29.98 23.49
N LEU A 690 -47.07 -29.24 23.28
CA LEU A 690 -47.24 -27.86 23.76
C LEU A 690 -48.13 -27.83 25.01
N VAL A 691 -47.60 -27.32 26.11
CA VAL A 691 -48.33 -27.18 27.38
C VAL A 691 -48.75 -25.74 27.56
N ALA A 692 -50.01 -25.45 27.65
CA ALA A 692 -50.57 -24.18 28.01
C ALA A 692 -50.90 -24.15 29.51
N THR A 693 -50.29 -23.25 30.28
CA THR A 693 -50.52 -23.15 31.73
C THR A 693 -51.49 -22.04 32.14
N ASN A 694 -51.99 -21.29 31.19
CA ASN A 694 -53.09 -20.33 31.35
C ASN A 694 -53.93 -20.27 30.07
N VAL A 695 -55.11 -19.70 30.07
CA VAL A 695 -56.03 -19.65 28.92
C VAL A 695 -55.56 -18.74 27.81
N ASP A 696 -54.74 -17.73 28.16
CA ASP A 696 -54.18 -16.79 27.18
C ASP A 696 -52.82 -17.27 26.60
N ALA A 697 -52.30 -18.45 27.03
CA ALA A 697 -50.98 -18.94 26.62
C ALA A 697 -50.81 -19.13 25.10
N LEU A 698 -51.92 -19.36 24.39
CA LEU A 698 -51.94 -19.58 22.93
C LEU A 698 -52.41 -18.34 22.13
N GLY A 699 -52.42 -17.16 22.73
CA GLY A 699 -52.94 -15.97 22.10
C GLY A 699 -54.46 -16.07 21.80
N THR A 700 -54.93 -15.26 20.87
CA THR A 700 -56.37 -15.19 20.53
C THR A 700 -56.75 -15.79 19.20
N GLY A 701 -55.81 -16.28 18.41
CA GLY A 701 -56.04 -16.90 17.12
C GLY A 701 -56.34 -18.41 17.25
N ASP A 702 -56.78 -19.03 16.15
CA ASP A 702 -57.11 -20.46 16.12
C ASP A 702 -55.88 -21.35 16.31
N VAL A 703 -56.07 -22.57 16.82
CA VAL A 703 -54.99 -23.55 17.05
C VAL A 703 -55.08 -24.66 16.02
N THR A 704 -54.00 -24.89 15.26
CA THR A 704 -53.81 -26.07 14.42
C THR A 704 -52.93 -27.06 15.17
N ASN A 705 -53.53 -28.08 15.77
CA ASN A 705 -52.79 -29.10 16.54
C ASN A 705 -52.60 -30.37 15.71
N ASN A 706 -51.34 -30.65 15.27
CA ASN A 706 -51.01 -31.90 14.57
C ASN A 706 -50.14 -32.83 15.41
N ALA A 707 -49.93 -32.52 16.71
CA ALA A 707 -49.13 -33.34 17.61
C ALA A 707 -49.87 -33.45 18.98
N THR A 708 -49.35 -32.90 20.06
CA THR A 708 -50.07 -32.91 21.37
C THR A 708 -50.19 -31.49 21.92
N LEU A 709 -51.45 -31.11 22.22
CA LEU A 709 -51.77 -29.91 23.00
C LEU A 709 -52.19 -30.33 24.38
N GLU A 710 -51.43 -29.90 25.40
CA GLU A 710 -51.81 -30.10 26.81
C GLU A 710 -52.35 -28.79 27.40
N LEU A 711 -53.53 -28.79 27.90
CA LEU A 711 -54.18 -27.67 28.62
C LEU A 711 -54.11 -27.90 30.11
N ASN A 712 -53.05 -27.42 30.73
CA ASN A 712 -52.82 -27.52 32.19
C ASN A 712 -53.26 -26.21 32.88
N THR A 713 -54.56 -25.91 32.74
CA THR A 713 -55.13 -24.66 33.23
C THR A 713 -56.62 -24.82 33.53
N GLY A 714 -57.19 -23.85 34.25
CA GLY A 714 -58.61 -23.64 34.40
C GLY A 714 -59.10 -22.36 33.72
N GLY A 715 -60.40 -22.15 33.65
CA GLY A 715 -61.02 -20.99 32.99
C GLY A 715 -61.64 -21.32 31.64
N ASP A 716 -61.96 -20.29 30.87
CA ASP A 716 -62.58 -20.45 29.55
C ASP A 716 -61.57 -20.39 28.44
N PHE A 717 -61.44 -21.45 27.63
CA PHE A 717 -60.56 -21.53 26.49
C PHE A 717 -61.38 -21.40 25.21
N ASP A 718 -61.25 -20.27 24.53
CA ASP A 718 -62.16 -19.86 23.46
C ASP A 718 -61.57 -20.13 22.05
N ASN A 719 -60.26 -20.44 21.93
CA ASN A 719 -59.65 -20.73 20.64
C ASN A 719 -60.26 -21.97 19.98
N ALA A 720 -60.55 -21.86 18.70
CA ALA A 720 -60.95 -23.04 17.90
C ALA A 720 -59.72 -23.93 17.66
N ILE A 721 -59.86 -25.24 17.93
CA ILE A 721 -58.77 -26.22 17.78
C ILE A 721 -59.08 -27.14 16.56
N SER A 722 -58.15 -27.22 15.63
CA SER A 722 -58.19 -28.08 14.44
C SER A 722 -56.99 -28.99 14.38
N GLY A 723 -56.89 -29.86 13.35
CA GLY A 723 -55.73 -30.73 13.08
C GLY A 723 -55.90 -32.17 13.51
N SER A 724 -54.82 -32.96 13.41
CA SER A 724 -54.83 -34.42 13.65
C SER A 724 -54.31 -34.80 15.06
N GLY A 725 -53.87 -33.85 15.86
CA GLY A 725 -53.25 -34.10 17.13
C GLY A 725 -54.21 -34.32 18.28
N GLN A 726 -53.68 -34.81 19.40
CA GLN A 726 -54.41 -35.09 20.63
C GLN A 726 -54.52 -33.82 21.50
N VAL A 727 -55.67 -33.61 22.14
CA VAL A 727 -55.86 -32.59 23.21
C VAL A 727 -55.91 -33.31 24.56
N VAL A 728 -55.03 -32.86 25.48
CA VAL A 728 -54.95 -33.39 26.84
C VAL A 728 -55.37 -32.31 27.85
N LYS A 729 -56.37 -32.57 28.62
CA LYS A 729 -56.66 -31.73 29.80
C LYS A 729 -55.95 -32.35 31.01
N SER A 730 -55.08 -31.58 31.64
CA SER A 730 -54.34 -31.95 32.84
C SER A 730 -54.57 -30.91 33.95
N GLY A 731 -53.96 -31.12 35.14
CA GLY A 731 -54.13 -30.25 36.30
C GLY A 731 -55.53 -30.36 36.95
N ASP A 732 -55.65 -29.84 38.17
CA ASP A 732 -56.82 -30.07 39.05
C ASP A 732 -57.97 -29.06 38.83
N GLU A 733 -57.75 -28.03 38.00
CA GLU A 733 -58.72 -26.95 37.77
C GLU A 733 -59.83 -27.30 36.78
N THR A 734 -60.89 -26.51 36.77
CA THR A 734 -61.99 -26.65 35.78
C THR A 734 -61.66 -25.82 34.54
N LEU A 735 -61.57 -26.45 33.40
CA LEU A 735 -61.40 -25.84 32.08
C LEU A 735 -62.68 -25.97 31.24
N THR A 736 -63.10 -24.86 30.66
CA THR A 736 -64.25 -24.83 29.73
C THR A 736 -63.71 -24.72 28.29
N LEU A 737 -64.10 -25.63 27.42
CA LEU A 737 -63.92 -25.51 25.97
C LEU A 737 -65.20 -24.98 25.32
N SER A 738 -65.11 -23.80 24.71
CA SER A 738 -66.24 -23.12 24.05
C SER A 738 -66.10 -23.08 22.53
N GLY A 739 -64.90 -23.33 21.97
CA GLY A 739 -64.60 -23.28 20.53
C GLY A 739 -65.32 -24.38 19.73
N SER A 740 -65.62 -24.14 18.43
CA SER A 740 -66.03 -25.15 17.45
C SER A 740 -64.80 -25.94 17.02
N ASN A 741 -64.50 -27.02 17.71
CA ASN A 741 -63.27 -27.77 17.55
C ASN A 741 -63.43 -28.89 16.49
N THR A 742 -62.44 -29.07 15.62
CA THR A 742 -62.49 -30.05 14.53
C THR A 742 -61.29 -31.04 14.55
N TYR A 743 -60.49 -31.01 15.64
CA TYR A 743 -59.32 -31.94 15.74
C TYR A 743 -59.79 -33.38 15.81
N THR A 744 -58.91 -34.28 15.30
CA THR A 744 -59.26 -35.69 15.10
C THR A 744 -58.48 -36.67 15.96
N GLY A 745 -57.43 -36.22 16.69
CA GLY A 745 -56.55 -37.09 17.47
C GLY A 745 -57.09 -37.50 18.86
N GLY A 746 -58.32 -37.09 19.18
CA GLY A 746 -59.00 -37.43 20.44
C GLY A 746 -58.69 -36.50 21.59
N THR A 747 -59.42 -36.70 22.68
CA THR A 747 -59.32 -35.94 23.92
C THR A 747 -58.98 -36.87 25.06
N LEU A 748 -57.93 -36.56 25.82
CA LEU A 748 -57.60 -37.24 27.07
C LEU A 748 -57.83 -36.28 28.26
N ILE A 749 -58.68 -36.68 29.21
CA ILE A 749 -58.89 -35.96 30.47
C ILE A 749 -58.12 -36.70 31.56
N SER A 750 -56.98 -36.18 31.96
CA SER A 750 -56.08 -36.80 32.94
C SER A 750 -56.17 -36.22 34.35
N GLY A 751 -56.80 -35.02 34.51
CA GLY A 751 -56.98 -34.36 35.81
C GLY A 751 -58.04 -33.28 35.75
N GLY A 752 -58.58 -32.88 36.91
CA GLY A 752 -59.54 -31.79 37.09
C GLY A 752 -60.90 -32.03 36.41
N THR A 753 -61.55 -30.97 35.91
CA THR A 753 -62.79 -31.02 35.21
C THR A 753 -62.68 -30.39 33.83
N LEU A 754 -63.15 -31.08 32.78
CA LEU A 754 -63.32 -30.49 31.46
C LEU A 754 -64.82 -30.27 31.18
N VAL A 755 -65.17 -29.03 30.89
CA VAL A 755 -66.53 -28.63 30.55
C VAL A 755 -66.63 -28.37 29.05
N ALA A 756 -67.46 -29.11 28.36
CA ALA A 756 -67.78 -28.90 26.94
C ALA A 756 -69.10 -28.12 26.81
N THR A 757 -69.08 -26.93 26.22
CA THR A 757 -70.25 -26.02 26.13
C THR A 757 -71.00 -26.12 24.83
N ASN A 758 -70.49 -26.84 23.83
CA ASN A 758 -71.16 -27.13 22.58
C ASN A 758 -70.82 -28.54 22.10
N VAL A 759 -71.52 -29.06 21.11
CA VAL A 759 -71.37 -30.42 20.60
C VAL A 759 -70.06 -30.69 19.86
N GLU A 760 -69.39 -29.64 19.43
CA GLU A 760 -68.12 -29.70 18.71
C GLU A 760 -66.92 -29.45 19.64
N ALA A 761 -67.13 -29.14 20.92
CA ALA A 761 -66.09 -28.72 21.85
C ALA A 761 -64.93 -29.74 22.03
N LEU A 762 -65.23 -31.06 21.84
CA LEU A 762 -64.26 -32.15 22.04
C LEU A 762 -63.66 -32.69 20.71
N GLY A 763 -63.87 -31.98 19.59
CA GLY A 763 -63.46 -32.46 18.27
C GLY A 763 -64.20 -33.71 17.81
N THR A 764 -63.62 -34.51 16.92
CA THR A 764 -64.25 -35.69 16.31
C THR A 764 -63.57 -37.00 16.70
N GLY A 765 -62.50 -36.99 17.45
CA GLY A 765 -61.79 -38.18 17.91
C GLY A 765 -62.38 -38.78 19.19
N ASP A 766 -61.85 -39.92 19.62
CA ASP A 766 -62.27 -40.62 20.84
C ASP A 766 -61.96 -39.78 22.08
N VAL A 767 -62.85 -39.86 23.11
CA VAL A 767 -62.63 -39.19 24.42
C VAL A 767 -62.27 -40.26 25.46
N THR A 768 -61.10 -40.09 26.06
CA THR A 768 -60.66 -40.89 27.24
C THR A 768 -60.78 -40.05 28.51
N ASP A 769 -61.70 -40.37 29.36
CA ASP A 769 -61.94 -39.62 30.63
C ASP A 769 -61.40 -40.44 31.82
N ASN A 770 -60.33 -39.96 32.41
CA ASN A 770 -59.73 -40.48 33.64
C ASN A 770 -59.96 -39.54 34.85
N ALA A 771 -60.75 -38.49 34.71
CA ALA A 771 -61.01 -37.49 35.76
C ALA A 771 -62.49 -37.07 35.80
N THR A 772 -62.84 -35.90 35.25
CA THR A 772 -64.26 -35.45 35.20
C THR A 772 -64.55 -34.78 33.85
N LEU A 773 -65.56 -35.26 33.14
CA LEU A 773 -66.14 -34.59 31.95
C LEU A 773 -67.52 -34.04 32.28
N ALA A 774 -67.74 -32.73 32.10
CA ALA A 774 -69.03 -32.12 32.22
C ALA A 774 -69.53 -31.66 30.87
N LEU A 775 -70.66 -32.21 30.40
CA LEU A 775 -71.30 -31.83 29.13
C LEU A 775 -72.39 -30.79 29.42
N ASN A 776 -72.12 -29.50 29.05
CA ASN A 776 -73.05 -28.38 29.22
C ASN A 776 -73.46 -27.89 27.83
N THR A 777 -73.92 -28.79 26.98
CA THR A 777 -74.17 -28.56 25.54
C THR A 777 -75.57 -28.05 25.23
N GLY A 778 -76.48 -27.89 26.20
CA GLY A 778 -77.79 -27.24 26.07
C GLY A 778 -78.70 -27.84 24.98
N GLY A 779 -78.63 -29.16 24.71
CA GLY A 779 -79.43 -29.77 23.70
C GLY A 779 -80.48 -30.74 24.18
#